data_66bed4470122b3134a56ea7d7cc77489
#
_entry.id   66bed4470122b3134a56ea7d7cc77489
#
_cell.length_a   1.000
_cell.length_b   1.000
_cell.length_c   1.000
_cell.angle_alpha   90.00
_cell.angle_beta   90.00
_cell.angle_gamma   90.00
#
_symmetry.space_group_name_H-M   'P 1'
#
loop_
_entity.id
_entity.type
_entity.pdbx_description
1 polymer ?
#
loop_
_entity_poly.entity_id
_entity_poly.type
_entity_poly.pdbx_seq_one_letter_code
_entity_poly.pdbx_strand_id
1 'polypeptide(L)'
;MKHIITSCLIAISAMTAYAQHTPVYLDETQPMELRIDDALSRMTLQEKIRVIHAQSKFSSAGIPRLGFPDFWTDDGPHGVRPDVLWDEWEQAGQTNDSCVAFPALTCLAATWNPDLATLYGKSLGEEALYRGKDMILGPGVNIYRTPLGGRNFEYMGEDPYLAATMVVPYIQGLQSNGVSACVKHYCLNNDEEYRNQVNVVVSDRALHEIYLPAFKAAVEQGKVWAIMGAYNLYKNEHNCHNQYTLNRILKGEWAFDGVVVSDWGGCHDTDQAVKNGLDIEFGTWTNGLSAGTSNAYDNYYLATPYINGIKSGKYTTRELDDKVRRVLRLFFRTTMNRQRPHGFLCSESHYEAARQIADEGIVLLQNRNNVLPIDRNKAKRILVVGENAIKMMTVGGGSSSLKVQRETLPLDGLRAKLGGTAEIDYARGYVGDVTGEYNGVETGQNLKDDRSADQLIAEAVEKAKDADYVIMVGGLNKSDYQDCEGHDRKQYELPYAQNRLIEALAKVTDRLIYVNVSGNAVAMPWRDKVAAIVQSWFIGSEAGNAIADVLTGDTNPSGKLPFTWYGSLNDCGAHALKTYPGTWRTTDDKTVGFDKVIDEEYKEGIYVGYRWTEKKHIKPTFAFGHGLSYTSFSISALRQSAKEMTRDGKLTFTVTVKNTGTKRGAETVQLYIKDVKASVDRPVKELKGFKKVWLNPGEQQDVDITIDNAALSFYDETSSAWKSENGVFEALIGNASDNTPLKARFTLR
;
A
#
# COMPACT_ATOMS: atom_id res chain seq x y z
N MET A 1 -40.15 -34.86 84.03
CA MET A 1 -39.15 -34.72 82.97
C MET A 1 -39.86 -34.72 81.66
N LYS A 2 -40.06 -33.53 81.15
CA LYS A 2 -40.87 -33.31 79.91
C LYS A 2 -39.86 -33.05 78.77
N HIS A 3 -39.86 -33.90 77.76
CA HIS A 3 -39.11 -33.67 76.53
C HIS A 3 -39.89 -32.64 75.65
N ILE A 4 -39.24 -31.54 75.37
CA ILE A 4 -39.70 -30.60 74.37
C ILE A 4 -38.96 -30.93 73.08
N ILE A 5 -39.70 -31.49 72.13
CA ILE A 5 -39.20 -31.68 70.74
C ILE A 5 -39.45 -30.38 69.99
N THR A 6 -38.37 -29.68 69.69
CA THR A 6 -38.43 -28.49 68.87
C THR A 6 -38.29 -28.93 67.39
N SER A 7 -39.39 -28.84 66.67
CA SER A 7 -39.36 -29.07 65.19
C SER A 7 -38.75 -27.87 64.50
N CYS A 8 -37.56 -28.05 63.97
CA CYS A 8 -36.97 -27.12 62.98
C CYS A 8 -37.63 -27.32 61.64
N LEU A 9 -38.49 -26.40 61.27
CA LEU A 9 -38.95 -26.24 59.86
C LEU A 9 -37.76 -25.64 59.07
N ILE A 10 -37.12 -26.47 58.29
CA ILE A 10 -36.18 -26.00 57.25
C ILE A 10 -37.02 -25.51 56.10
N ALA A 11 -37.19 -24.20 55.97
CA ALA A 11 -37.69 -23.57 54.76
C ALA A 11 -36.63 -23.71 53.66
N ILE A 12 -36.74 -24.72 52.80
CA ILE A 12 -35.99 -24.81 51.56
C ILE A 12 -36.56 -23.75 50.66
N SER A 13 -35.97 -22.57 50.69
CA SER A 13 -36.14 -21.58 49.63
C SER A 13 -35.52 -22.16 48.37
N ALA A 14 -36.35 -22.71 47.50
CA ALA A 14 -35.98 -23.01 46.14
C ALA A 14 -35.65 -21.70 45.45
N MET A 15 -34.36 -21.27 45.56
CA MET A 15 -33.80 -20.35 44.61
C MET A 15 -33.77 -21.09 43.27
N THR A 16 -34.81 -20.92 42.49
CA THR A 16 -34.72 -21.17 41.05
C THR A 16 -33.68 -20.17 40.53
N ALA A 17 -32.44 -20.63 40.53
CA ALA A 17 -31.44 -20.00 39.70
C ALA A 17 -31.99 -20.09 38.28
N TYR A 18 -32.62 -19.04 37.78
CA TYR A 18 -32.73 -18.83 36.36
C TYR A 18 -31.29 -18.85 35.87
N ALA A 19 -30.89 -19.94 35.32
CA ALA A 19 -29.70 -19.97 34.46
C ALA A 19 -29.98 -18.88 33.43
N GLN A 20 -29.38 -17.70 33.62
CA GLN A 20 -29.43 -16.67 32.60
C GLN A 20 -28.77 -17.28 31.39
N HIS A 21 -29.59 -17.77 30.44
CA HIS A 21 -29.09 -18.25 29.18
C HIS A 21 -28.28 -17.11 28.60
N THR A 22 -26.97 -17.32 28.47
CA THR A 22 -26.10 -16.37 27.76
C THR A 22 -26.76 -16.05 26.42
N PRO A 23 -27.02 -14.78 26.11
CA PRO A 23 -27.57 -14.40 24.81
C PRO A 23 -26.74 -15.01 23.68
N VAL A 24 -27.42 -15.42 22.60
CA VAL A 24 -26.75 -16.10 21.47
C VAL A 24 -25.61 -15.28 20.90
N TYR A 25 -25.76 -13.95 20.84
CA TYR A 25 -24.70 -13.07 20.32
C TYR A 25 -23.43 -13.06 21.19
N LEU A 26 -23.51 -13.39 22.47
CA LEU A 26 -22.36 -13.46 23.39
C LEU A 26 -21.71 -14.86 23.43
N ASP A 27 -22.36 -15.87 22.87
CA ASP A 27 -21.84 -17.24 22.83
C ASP A 27 -20.97 -17.43 21.57
N GLU A 28 -19.65 -17.42 21.75
CA GLU A 28 -18.69 -17.57 20.65
C GLU A 28 -18.70 -18.94 19.99
N THR A 29 -19.36 -19.94 20.58
CA THR A 29 -19.52 -21.28 19.98
C THR A 29 -20.63 -21.33 18.94
N GLN A 30 -21.52 -20.30 18.91
CA GLN A 30 -22.58 -20.21 17.94
C GLN A 30 -22.09 -19.73 16.57
N PRO A 31 -22.72 -20.16 15.48
CA PRO A 31 -22.42 -19.64 14.15
C PRO A 31 -22.53 -18.11 14.09
N MET A 32 -21.62 -17.47 13.36
CA MET A 32 -21.53 -16.01 13.24
C MET A 32 -22.87 -15.37 12.86
N GLU A 33 -23.58 -15.92 11.88
CA GLU A 33 -24.84 -15.35 11.41
C GLU A 33 -25.95 -15.42 12.48
N LEU A 34 -26.00 -16.46 13.29
CA LEU A 34 -26.96 -16.55 14.42
C LEU A 34 -26.63 -15.51 15.50
N ARG A 35 -25.36 -15.25 15.74
CA ARG A 35 -24.93 -14.19 16.67
C ARG A 35 -25.33 -12.80 16.15
N ILE A 36 -25.15 -12.58 14.84
CA ILE A 36 -25.57 -11.31 14.18
C ILE A 36 -27.09 -11.13 14.27
N ASP A 37 -27.87 -12.18 13.94
CA ASP A 37 -29.35 -12.13 14.00
C ASP A 37 -29.84 -11.78 15.41
N ASP A 38 -29.31 -12.42 16.43
CA ASP A 38 -29.69 -12.17 17.83
C ASP A 38 -29.31 -10.73 18.26
N ALA A 39 -28.08 -10.27 17.96
CA ALA A 39 -27.66 -8.90 18.29
C ALA A 39 -28.55 -7.85 17.56
N LEU A 40 -28.73 -8.02 16.25
CA LEU A 40 -29.53 -7.11 15.41
C LEU A 40 -30.99 -6.99 15.91
N SER A 41 -31.60 -8.11 16.30
CA SER A 41 -32.97 -8.15 16.81
C SER A 41 -33.16 -7.37 18.13
N ARG A 42 -32.08 -7.20 18.89
CA ARG A 42 -32.09 -6.47 20.18
C ARG A 42 -31.80 -4.98 20.04
N MET A 43 -31.27 -4.54 18.88
CA MET A 43 -30.91 -3.13 18.67
C MET A 43 -32.12 -2.25 18.41
N THR A 44 -32.10 -1.08 19.01
CA THR A 44 -33.03 0.00 18.69
C THR A 44 -32.64 0.67 17.37
N LEU A 45 -33.57 1.40 16.74
CA LEU A 45 -33.32 2.18 15.54
C LEU A 45 -32.13 3.15 15.73
N GLN A 46 -32.08 3.83 16.89
CA GLN A 46 -31.02 4.78 17.21
C GLN A 46 -29.65 4.10 17.33
N GLU A 47 -29.57 2.93 17.97
CA GLU A 47 -28.34 2.15 18.08
C GLU A 47 -27.85 1.68 16.69
N LYS A 48 -28.77 1.25 15.82
CA LYS A 48 -28.46 0.85 14.45
C LYS A 48 -27.85 2.00 13.63
N ILE A 49 -28.40 3.21 13.77
CA ILE A 49 -27.87 4.40 13.08
C ILE A 49 -26.50 4.79 13.65
N ARG A 50 -26.30 4.77 14.96
CA ARG A 50 -25.04 5.22 15.58
C ARG A 50 -23.83 4.38 15.22
N VAL A 51 -23.98 3.11 14.89
CA VAL A 51 -22.86 2.23 14.52
C VAL A 51 -22.43 2.37 13.05
N ILE A 52 -23.20 3.06 12.21
CA ILE A 52 -22.92 3.20 10.77
C ILE A 52 -22.38 4.58 10.39
N HIS A 53 -22.02 5.41 11.35
CA HIS A 53 -21.32 6.68 11.12
C HIS A 53 -20.35 6.98 12.26
N ALA A 54 -19.40 7.86 12.00
CA ALA A 54 -18.43 8.28 13.00
C ALA A 54 -19.08 9.02 14.19
N GLN A 55 -18.43 8.91 15.34
CA GLN A 55 -18.68 9.73 16.53
C GLN A 55 -17.46 10.57 16.92
N SER A 56 -16.32 10.29 16.33
CA SER A 56 -15.05 11.04 16.47
C SER A 56 -14.30 11.00 15.15
N LYS A 57 -13.09 11.58 15.10
CA LYS A 57 -12.24 11.51 13.88
C LYS A 57 -11.96 10.07 13.44
N PHE A 58 -11.79 9.14 14.39
CA PHE A 58 -11.37 7.76 14.10
C PHE A 58 -12.19 6.69 14.83
N SER A 59 -13.41 7.01 15.31
CA SER A 59 -14.25 5.97 15.92
C SER A 59 -15.71 6.04 15.49
N SER A 60 -16.37 4.89 15.49
CA SER A 60 -17.81 4.75 15.45
C SER A 60 -18.31 4.21 16.79
N ALA A 61 -19.59 4.51 17.11
CA ALA A 61 -20.14 4.14 18.40
C ALA A 61 -20.28 2.63 18.55
N GLY A 62 -20.02 2.13 19.74
CA GLY A 62 -20.45 0.81 20.18
C GLY A 62 -21.94 0.73 20.54
N ILE A 63 -22.31 -0.35 21.19
CA ILE A 63 -23.68 -0.58 21.71
C ILE A 63 -23.56 -0.95 23.19
N PRO A 64 -23.30 0.04 24.08
CA PRO A 64 -22.99 -0.25 25.50
C PRO A 64 -24.03 -1.10 26.21
N ARG A 65 -25.32 -0.90 25.89
CA ARG A 65 -26.44 -1.69 26.44
C ARG A 65 -26.33 -3.18 26.13
N LEU A 66 -25.69 -3.53 25.01
CA LEU A 66 -25.44 -4.91 24.58
C LEU A 66 -23.98 -5.34 24.83
N GLY A 67 -23.17 -4.49 25.45
CA GLY A 67 -21.77 -4.79 25.77
C GLY A 67 -20.79 -4.70 24.59
N PHE A 68 -21.19 -4.05 23.49
CA PHE A 68 -20.28 -3.75 22.39
C PHE A 68 -19.52 -2.45 22.70
N PRO A 69 -18.18 -2.47 22.79
CA PRO A 69 -17.39 -1.25 22.95
C PRO A 69 -17.39 -0.42 21.65
N ASP A 70 -16.90 0.83 21.76
CA ASP A 70 -16.66 1.66 20.59
C ASP A 70 -15.65 0.99 19.67
N PHE A 71 -15.82 1.23 18.38
CA PHE A 71 -14.94 0.70 17.33
C PHE A 71 -13.93 1.77 16.91
N TRP A 72 -12.64 1.45 17.02
CA TRP A 72 -11.57 2.39 16.73
C TRP A 72 -10.81 1.99 15.46
N THR A 73 -10.67 2.94 14.55
CA THR A 73 -9.81 2.82 13.38
C THR A 73 -8.62 3.77 13.48
N ASP A 74 -7.62 3.57 12.66
CA ASP A 74 -6.50 4.50 12.54
C ASP A 74 -5.87 4.46 11.15
N ASP A 75 -5.27 5.57 10.73
CA ASP A 75 -4.44 5.61 9.55
C ASP A 75 -3.16 4.80 9.71
N GLY A 76 -2.62 4.39 8.58
CA GLY A 76 -1.27 3.91 8.48
C GLY A 76 -1.13 2.60 7.74
N PRO A 77 -0.97 2.62 6.40
CA PRO A 77 -0.58 1.43 5.65
C PRO A 77 0.84 0.96 5.99
N HIS A 78 1.70 1.82 6.60
CA HIS A 78 3.08 1.52 6.94
C HIS A 78 3.49 1.91 8.37
N GLY A 79 2.51 2.10 9.28
CA GLY A 79 2.69 2.36 10.70
C GLY A 79 1.42 2.88 11.31
N VAL A 80 1.23 2.73 12.62
CA VAL A 80 0.03 3.22 13.30
C VAL A 80 0.20 4.69 13.60
N ARG A 81 -0.64 5.54 13.02
CA ARG A 81 -0.63 6.99 13.20
C ARG A 81 -0.78 7.37 14.67
N PRO A 82 -0.19 8.50 15.14
CA PRO A 82 -0.43 9.00 16.50
C PRO A 82 -1.89 9.45 16.68
N ASP A 83 -2.40 9.31 17.92
CA ASP A 83 -3.78 9.68 18.25
C ASP A 83 -4.03 11.18 18.09
N VAL A 84 -5.15 11.51 17.48
CA VAL A 84 -5.66 12.90 17.38
C VAL A 84 -6.76 13.17 18.40
N LEU A 85 -7.06 14.44 18.62
CA LEU A 85 -8.18 14.85 19.45
C LEU A 85 -9.51 14.32 18.90
N TRP A 86 -10.52 14.23 19.77
CA TRP A 86 -11.82 13.65 19.41
C TRP A 86 -12.45 14.28 18.17
N ASP A 87 -12.43 15.60 18.09
CA ASP A 87 -13.09 16.38 17.04
C ASP A 87 -12.12 17.13 16.12
N GLU A 88 -10.82 17.12 16.41
CA GLU A 88 -9.81 17.93 15.72
C GLU A 88 -8.66 17.06 15.20
N TRP A 89 -7.93 17.60 14.23
CA TRP A 89 -6.80 16.89 13.63
C TRP A 89 -5.49 17.04 14.40
N GLU A 90 -5.47 17.88 15.45
CA GLU A 90 -4.33 18.03 16.33
C GLU A 90 -4.08 16.75 17.12
N GLN A 91 -2.82 16.54 17.51
CA GLN A 91 -2.45 15.38 18.33
C GLN A 91 -3.11 15.40 19.70
N ALA A 92 -3.53 14.24 20.15
CA ALA A 92 -4.06 14.06 21.51
C ALA A 92 -2.98 14.20 22.60
N GLY A 93 -1.69 14.27 22.21
CA GLY A 93 -0.58 14.45 23.15
C GLY A 93 -0.27 13.20 23.98
N GLN A 94 -0.65 12.02 23.52
CA GLN A 94 -0.34 10.76 24.17
C GLN A 94 1.16 10.52 24.18
N THR A 95 1.69 9.87 25.22
CA THR A 95 3.12 9.53 25.34
C THR A 95 3.43 8.12 24.84
N ASN A 96 2.40 7.29 24.61
CA ASN A 96 2.50 5.90 24.21
C ASN A 96 1.90 5.64 22.81
N ASP A 97 1.84 6.65 21.98
CA ASP A 97 1.27 6.61 20.62
C ASP A 97 2.30 6.69 19.50
N SER A 98 3.59 6.53 19.84
CA SER A 98 4.65 6.30 18.84
C SER A 98 4.53 4.89 18.25
N CYS A 99 5.07 4.70 17.06
CA CYS A 99 5.08 3.42 16.37
C CYS A 99 6.45 3.07 15.79
N VAL A 100 6.61 1.86 15.26
CA VAL A 100 7.64 1.55 14.28
C VAL A 100 7.11 1.97 12.90
N ALA A 101 7.86 2.78 12.18
CA ALA A 101 7.61 3.01 10.77
C ALA A 101 8.19 1.84 9.98
N PHE A 102 7.31 1.06 9.36
CA PHE A 102 7.70 0.05 8.39
C PHE A 102 8.01 0.71 7.04
N PRO A 103 8.74 0.02 6.12
CA PRO A 103 8.92 0.52 4.76
C PRO A 103 7.60 0.79 4.06
N ALA A 104 7.53 1.83 3.23
CA ALA A 104 6.38 2.13 2.40
C ALA A 104 6.03 0.95 1.47
N LEU A 105 4.77 0.85 1.03
CA LEU A 105 4.29 -0.35 0.34
C LEU A 105 4.95 -0.59 -1.02
N THR A 106 5.48 0.45 -1.67
CA THR A 106 6.35 0.26 -2.85
C THR A 106 7.61 -0.53 -2.54
N CYS A 107 8.21 -0.31 -1.35
CA CYS A 107 9.34 -1.10 -0.89
C CYS A 107 8.92 -2.55 -0.60
N LEU A 108 7.79 -2.75 0.06
CA LEU A 108 7.25 -4.10 0.29
C LEU A 108 7.02 -4.83 -1.04
N ALA A 109 6.40 -4.19 -2.02
CA ALA A 109 6.20 -4.77 -3.35
C ALA A 109 7.54 -5.07 -4.04
N ALA A 110 8.55 -4.21 -3.88
CA ALA A 110 9.89 -4.42 -4.44
C ALA A 110 10.63 -5.62 -3.84
N THR A 111 10.20 -6.16 -2.70
CA THR A 111 10.75 -7.41 -2.17
C THR A 111 10.39 -8.62 -3.03
N TRP A 112 9.27 -8.59 -3.75
CA TRP A 112 8.69 -9.75 -4.46
C TRP A 112 8.63 -11.00 -3.57
N ASN A 113 8.37 -10.80 -2.29
CA ASN A 113 8.38 -11.84 -1.27
C ASN A 113 7.09 -11.81 -0.43
N PRO A 114 6.11 -12.68 -0.72
CA PRO A 114 4.85 -12.75 0.02
C PRO A 114 5.01 -13.05 1.51
N ASP A 115 6.06 -13.77 1.92
CA ASP A 115 6.31 -14.07 3.34
C ASP A 115 6.61 -12.78 4.13
N LEU A 116 7.30 -11.82 3.50
CA LEU A 116 7.55 -10.50 4.11
C LEU A 116 6.28 -9.67 4.20
N ALA A 117 5.33 -9.84 3.28
CA ALA A 117 4.03 -9.19 3.41
C ALA A 117 3.21 -9.77 4.59
N THR A 118 3.31 -11.08 4.86
CA THR A 118 2.73 -11.70 6.07
C THR A 118 3.38 -11.14 7.34
N LEU A 119 4.71 -11.08 7.38
CA LEU A 119 5.48 -10.53 8.50
C LEU A 119 5.10 -9.06 8.76
N TYR A 120 4.99 -8.28 7.68
CA TYR A 120 4.59 -6.88 7.73
C TYR A 120 3.22 -6.70 8.38
N GLY A 121 2.19 -7.38 7.82
CA GLY A 121 0.84 -7.30 8.34
C GLY A 121 0.74 -7.74 9.79
N LYS A 122 1.44 -8.82 10.16
CA LYS A 122 1.45 -9.31 11.54
C LYS A 122 2.04 -8.29 12.50
N SER A 123 3.21 -7.74 12.20
CA SER A 123 3.89 -6.77 13.08
C SER A 123 3.11 -5.47 13.23
N LEU A 124 2.54 -4.95 12.14
CA LEU A 124 1.67 -3.78 12.17
C LEU A 124 0.40 -4.04 12.99
N GLY A 125 -0.20 -5.23 12.84
CA GLY A 125 -1.39 -5.62 13.59
C GLY A 125 -1.14 -5.77 15.09
N GLU A 126 0.04 -6.21 15.49
CA GLU A 126 0.46 -6.27 16.90
C GLU A 126 0.54 -4.87 17.52
N GLU A 127 1.09 -3.87 16.82
CA GLU A 127 1.11 -2.47 17.27
C GLU A 127 -0.28 -1.86 17.34
N ALA A 128 -1.10 -2.09 16.30
CA ALA A 128 -2.46 -1.60 16.25
C ALA A 128 -3.30 -2.15 17.42
N LEU A 129 -3.19 -3.45 17.69
CA LEU A 129 -3.90 -4.10 18.79
C LEU A 129 -3.45 -3.54 20.15
N TYR A 130 -2.13 -3.33 20.36
CA TYR A 130 -1.62 -2.71 21.57
C TYR A 130 -2.20 -1.32 21.80
N ARG A 131 -2.35 -0.54 20.70
CA ARG A 131 -2.91 0.81 20.70
C ARG A 131 -4.44 0.82 20.79
N GLY A 132 -5.10 -0.35 20.94
CA GLY A 132 -6.56 -0.46 21.01
C GLY A 132 -7.26 -0.13 19.70
N LYS A 133 -6.59 -0.29 18.56
CA LYS A 133 -7.19 -0.09 17.24
C LYS A 133 -7.77 -1.40 16.72
N ASP A 134 -8.98 -1.31 16.20
CA ASP A 134 -9.74 -2.45 15.68
C ASP A 134 -9.63 -2.58 14.16
N MET A 135 -9.22 -1.50 13.49
CA MET A 135 -9.03 -1.45 12.05
C MET A 135 -7.87 -0.52 11.69
N ILE A 136 -7.03 -0.97 10.78
CA ILE A 136 -6.01 -0.14 10.11
C ILE A 136 -6.47 0.20 8.71
N LEU A 137 -6.40 1.50 8.34
CA LEU A 137 -6.75 2.01 7.02
C LEU A 137 -5.63 1.75 6.03
N GLY A 138 -5.53 0.52 5.64
CA GLY A 138 -4.53 -0.05 4.75
C GLY A 138 -4.76 -1.55 4.50
N PRO A 139 -4.06 -2.12 3.51
CA PRO A 139 -3.07 -1.53 2.62
C PRO A 139 -3.69 -0.72 1.47
N GLY A 140 -2.88 0.20 0.90
CA GLY A 140 -3.19 0.85 -0.37
C GLY A 140 -2.78 -0.02 -1.55
N VAL A 141 -3.63 -0.13 -2.59
CA VAL A 141 -3.38 -1.03 -3.73
C VAL A 141 -3.74 -0.43 -5.09
N ASN A 142 -3.91 0.88 -5.19
CA ASN A 142 -4.15 1.53 -6.46
C ASN A 142 -2.94 1.35 -7.39
N ILE A 143 -3.19 1.29 -8.68
CA ILE A 143 -2.16 1.05 -9.69
C ILE A 143 -1.35 2.32 -9.94
N TYR A 144 -0.02 2.17 -10.00
CA TYR A 144 0.94 3.19 -10.42
C TYR A 144 0.72 3.51 -11.90
N ARG A 145 -0.17 4.48 -12.19
CA ARG A 145 -0.56 4.87 -13.54
C ARG A 145 0.34 5.95 -14.12
N THR A 146 0.73 6.91 -13.28
CA THR A 146 1.64 8.01 -13.62
C THR A 146 2.78 8.10 -12.61
N PRO A 147 4.03 8.43 -13.05
CA PRO A 147 5.13 8.65 -12.12
C PRO A 147 5.00 9.96 -11.33
N LEU A 148 3.96 10.75 -11.58
CA LEU A 148 3.69 11.97 -10.82
C LEU A 148 2.76 11.74 -9.63
N GLY A 149 2.10 10.58 -9.53
CA GLY A 149 1.12 10.29 -8.48
C GLY A 149 1.68 10.46 -7.07
N GLY A 150 1.10 11.39 -6.30
CA GLY A 150 1.62 11.78 -4.99
C GLY A 150 1.60 10.65 -3.95
N ARG A 151 0.63 9.73 -4.03
CA ARG A 151 0.48 8.60 -3.10
C ARG A 151 1.02 7.27 -3.64
N ASN A 152 1.75 7.27 -4.74
CA ASN A 152 2.32 6.02 -5.28
C ASN A 152 3.18 5.26 -4.26
N PHE A 153 3.83 5.96 -3.33
CA PHE A 153 4.63 5.33 -2.27
C PHE A 153 3.79 4.44 -1.34
N GLU A 154 2.49 4.70 -1.21
CA GLU A 154 1.56 3.91 -0.40
C GLU A 154 0.99 2.69 -1.15
N TYR A 155 1.34 2.48 -2.44
CA TYR A 155 0.77 1.46 -3.30
C TYR A 155 1.80 0.41 -3.72
N MET A 156 1.34 -0.66 -4.38
CA MET A 156 2.15 -1.85 -4.67
C MET A 156 2.61 -1.94 -6.14
N GLY A 157 2.74 -0.79 -6.82
CA GLY A 157 3.31 -0.71 -8.17
C GLY A 157 2.29 -0.75 -9.31
N GLU A 158 2.77 -1.02 -10.52
CA GLU A 158 2.01 -0.90 -11.77
C GLU A 158 1.33 -2.20 -12.22
N ASP A 159 1.75 -3.34 -11.66
CA ASP A 159 1.30 -4.64 -12.14
C ASP A 159 0.21 -5.22 -11.22
N PRO A 160 -0.99 -5.51 -11.78
CA PRO A 160 -2.12 -6.04 -11.01
C PRO A 160 -1.86 -7.42 -10.40
N TYR A 161 -1.02 -8.27 -11.04
CA TYR A 161 -0.67 -9.58 -10.50
C TYR A 161 0.27 -9.48 -9.29
N LEU A 162 1.29 -8.61 -9.38
CA LEU A 162 2.21 -8.36 -8.27
C LEU A 162 1.44 -7.79 -7.08
N ALA A 163 0.63 -6.75 -7.29
CA ALA A 163 -0.17 -6.13 -6.23
C ALA A 163 -1.16 -7.13 -5.60
N ALA A 164 -1.85 -7.94 -6.42
CA ALA A 164 -2.76 -8.99 -5.94
C ALA A 164 -2.03 -10.07 -5.12
N THR A 165 -0.82 -10.44 -5.50
CA THR A 165 -0.04 -11.46 -4.79
C THR A 165 0.48 -10.95 -3.45
N MET A 166 0.85 -9.67 -3.36
CA MET A 166 1.41 -9.07 -2.14
C MET A 166 0.35 -8.63 -1.14
N VAL A 167 -0.82 -8.20 -1.59
CA VAL A 167 -1.91 -7.70 -0.71
C VAL A 167 -2.51 -8.80 0.15
N VAL A 168 -2.65 -10.02 -0.38
CA VAL A 168 -3.30 -11.15 0.32
C VAL A 168 -2.58 -11.51 1.62
N PRO A 169 -1.28 -11.83 1.62
CA PRO A 169 -0.55 -12.16 2.85
C PRO A 169 -0.45 -10.98 3.83
N TYR A 170 -0.39 -9.73 3.35
CA TYR A 170 -0.45 -8.56 4.23
C TYR A 170 -1.76 -8.54 5.03
N ILE A 171 -2.92 -8.71 4.35
CA ILE A 171 -4.24 -8.75 4.99
C ILE A 171 -4.32 -9.88 6.00
N GLN A 172 -3.90 -11.09 5.60
CA GLN A 172 -3.94 -12.27 6.47
C GLN A 172 -3.06 -12.10 7.72
N GLY A 173 -1.86 -11.53 7.55
CA GLY A 173 -0.97 -11.19 8.66
C GLY A 173 -1.60 -10.21 9.64
N LEU A 174 -2.17 -9.12 9.14
CA LEU A 174 -2.80 -8.08 9.97
C LEU A 174 -4.03 -8.64 10.70
N GLN A 175 -4.92 -9.34 9.98
CA GLN A 175 -6.15 -9.89 10.54
C GLN A 175 -5.92 -11.08 11.50
N SER A 176 -4.75 -11.71 11.46
CA SER A 176 -4.38 -12.74 12.45
C SER A 176 -4.31 -12.21 13.89
N ASN A 177 -4.22 -10.89 14.06
CA ASN A 177 -4.26 -10.21 15.35
C ASN A 177 -5.70 -9.85 15.79
N GLY A 178 -6.72 -10.17 15.01
CA GLY A 178 -8.08 -9.69 15.24
C GLY A 178 -8.24 -8.18 15.01
N VAL A 179 -7.37 -7.59 14.19
CA VAL A 179 -7.44 -6.21 13.70
C VAL A 179 -7.82 -6.24 12.23
N SER A 180 -8.83 -5.46 11.82
CA SER A 180 -9.27 -5.43 10.43
C SER A 180 -8.26 -4.71 9.55
N ALA A 181 -7.92 -5.30 8.40
CA ALA A 181 -7.44 -4.52 7.27
C ALA A 181 -8.60 -3.74 6.65
N CYS A 182 -8.31 -2.54 6.10
CA CYS A 182 -9.23 -1.76 5.29
C CYS A 182 -8.53 -1.40 3.99
N VAL A 183 -8.68 -2.24 2.97
CA VAL A 183 -7.99 -2.07 1.68
C VAL A 183 -8.51 -0.83 0.97
N LYS A 184 -7.59 0.00 0.45
CA LYS A 184 -7.91 1.33 -0.10
C LYS A 184 -7.13 1.64 -1.38
N HIS A 185 -7.59 2.59 -2.18
CA HIS A 185 -8.88 3.30 -2.20
C HIS A 185 -9.73 2.73 -3.34
N TYR A 186 -10.86 2.16 -3.03
CA TYR A 186 -11.71 1.44 -3.98
C TYR A 186 -12.70 2.39 -4.66
N CYS A 187 -12.56 2.65 -5.94
CA CYS A 187 -11.49 2.30 -6.86
C CYS A 187 -11.09 3.50 -7.73
N LEU A 188 -10.02 3.34 -8.52
CA LEU A 188 -9.58 4.32 -9.52
C LEU A 188 -9.01 5.64 -8.97
N ASN A 189 -8.58 5.72 -7.71
CA ASN A 189 -7.80 6.83 -7.18
C ASN A 189 -6.30 6.60 -7.47
N ASN A 190 -5.92 6.78 -8.74
CA ASN A 190 -4.57 6.47 -9.24
C ASN A 190 -3.65 7.70 -9.31
N ASP A 191 -4.19 8.86 -9.02
CA ASP A 191 -3.52 10.16 -8.89
C ASP A 191 -4.25 11.03 -7.86
N GLU A 192 -3.60 12.08 -7.40
CA GLU A 192 -4.10 12.97 -6.34
C GLU A 192 -4.59 14.32 -6.88
N GLU A 193 -4.18 14.68 -8.09
CA GLU A 193 -4.56 15.96 -8.68
C GLU A 193 -6.07 15.97 -8.95
N TYR A 194 -6.79 16.90 -8.33
CA TYR A 194 -8.26 17.04 -8.39
C TYR A 194 -9.04 15.80 -7.93
N ARG A 195 -8.49 14.93 -7.07
CA ARG A 195 -9.07 13.64 -6.67
C ARG A 195 -10.54 13.69 -6.26
N ASN A 196 -11.02 14.80 -5.67
CA ASN A 196 -12.42 14.98 -5.27
C ASN A 196 -13.36 15.33 -6.44
N GLN A 197 -12.83 15.75 -7.58
CA GLN A 197 -13.57 16.29 -8.74
C GLN A 197 -13.36 15.45 -9.99
N VAL A 198 -12.39 14.55 -9.99
CA VAL A 198 -12.09 13.67 -11.12
C VAL A 198 -13.20 12.64 -11.31
N ASN A 199 -13.82 12.64 -12.50
CA ASN A 199 -14.62 11.54 -12.97
C ASN A 199 -13.79 10.69 -13.94
N VAL A 200 -13.42 9.50 -13.49
CA VAL A 200 -12.60 8.59 -14.30
C VAL A 200 -13.43 7.93 -15.39
N VAL A 201 -12.95 8.05 -16.62
CA VAL A 201 -13.53 7.41 -17.82
C VAL A 201 -12.57 6.30 -18.26
N VAL A 202 -12.96 5.07 -18.01
CA VAL A 202 -12.17 3.87 -18.30
C VAL A 202 -13.04 2.78 -18.89
N SER A 203 -12.49 1.97 -19.82
CA SER A 203 -13.20 0.82 -20.36
C SER A 203 -13.43 -0.25 -19.28
N ASP A 204 -14.51 -1.00 -19.38
CA ASP A 204 -14.78 -2.09 -18.42
C ASP A 204 -13.64 -3.13 -18.46
N ARG A 205 -13.02 -3.35 -19.61
CA ARG A 205 -11.88 -4.21 -19.77
C ARG A 205 -10.67 -3.74 -18.94
N ALA A 206 -10.28 -2.48 -19.09
CA ALA A 206 -9.16 -1.92 -18.31
C ALA A 206 -9.49 -1.89 -16.81
N LEU A 207 -10.72 -1.56 -16.44
CA LEU A 207 -11.19 -1.62 -15.06
C LEU A 207 -10.95 -3.01 -14.45
N HIS A 208 -11.40 -4.07 -15.12
CA HIS A 208 -11.31 -5.44 -14.61
C HIS A 208 -9.92 -6.06 -14.75
N GLU A 209 -9.12 -5.75 -15.78
CA GLU A 209 -7.81 -6.36 -15.99
C GLU A 209 -6.67 -5.64 -15.24
N ILE A 210 -6.81 -4.31 -14.97
CA ILE A 210 -5.74 -3.51 -14.40
C ILE A 210 -6.09 -2.98 -12.99
N TYR A 211 -7.26 -2.34 -12.81
CA TYR A 211 -7.53 -1.54 -11.61
C TYR A 211 -8.22 -2.31 -10.49
N LEU A 212 -8.93 -3.38 -10.78
CA LEU A 212 -9.67 -4.18 -9.79
C LEU A 212 -8.95 -5.43 -9.26
N PRO A 213 -7.97 -6.06 -9.93
CA PRO A 213 -7.46 -7.38 -9.52
C PRO A 213 -6.93 -7.46 -8.10
N ALA A 214 -6.21 -6.41 -7.61
CA ALA A 214 -5.72 -6.39 -6.24
C ALA A 214 -6.85 -6.34 -5.21
N PHE A 215 -7.90 -5.56 -5.45
CA PHE A 215 -9.10 -5.53 -4.62
C PHE A 215 -9.86 -6.85 -4.65
N LYS A 216 -9.99 -7.46 -5.84
CA LYS A 216 -10.61 -8.78 -5.98
C LYS A 216 -9.86 -9.84 -5.19
N ALA A 217 -8.53 -9.87 -5.28
CA ALA A 217 -7.69 -10.78 -4.51
C ALA A 217 -7.82 -10.54 -3.00
N ALA A 218 -7.90 -9.27 -2.57
CA ALA A 218 -8.13 -8.92 -1.17
C ALA A 218 -9.44 -9.50 -0.64
N VAL A 219 -10.53 -9.47 -1.44
CA VAL A 219 -11.83 -10.02 -1.07
C VAL A 219 -11.83 -11.55 -1.13
N GLU A 220 -11.49 -12.12 -2.29
CA GLU A 220 -11.68 -13.55 -2.56
C GLU A 220 -10.63 -14.42 -1.87
N GLN A 221 -9.38 -13.98 -1.78
CA GLN A 221 -8.26 -14.75 -1.23
C GLN A 221 -7.82 -14.22 0.14
N GLY A 222 -7.68 -12.89 0.28
CA GLY A 222 -7.30 -12.24 1.54
C GLY A 222 -8.39 -12.27 2.59
N LYS A 223 -9.66 -12.46 2.18
CA LYS A 223 -10.83 -12.42 3.08
C LYS A 223 -10.86 -11.16 3.93
N VAL A 224 -10.61 -10.02 3.29
CA VAL A 224 -10.58 -8.71 3.95
C VAL A 224 -11.91 -8.37 4.62
N TRP A 225 -11.86 -7.73 5.79
CA TRP A 225 -13.07 -7.40 6.56
C TRP A 225 -13.60 -5.99 6.28
N ALA A 226 -12.77 -5.10 5.72
CA ALA A 226 -13.18 -3.75 5.35
C ALA A 226 -12.53 -3.29 4.03
N ILE A 227 -13.23 -2.44 3.30
CA ILE A 227 -12.74 -1.73 2.11
C ILE A 227 -13.11 -0.26 2.23
N MET A 228 -12.18 0.65 1.91
CA MET A 228 -12.44 2.08 1.86
C MET A 228 -12.75 2.51 0.43
N GLY A 229 -13.89 3.20 0.26
CA GLY A 229 -14.24 3.86 -1.00
C GLY A 229 -13.26 4.99 -1.34
N ALA A 230 -13.13 5.31 -2.62
CA ALA A 230 -12.24 6.37 -3.08
C ALA A 230 -12.99 7.70 -3.24
N TYR A 231 -12.24 8.83 -3.25
CA TYR A 231 -12.81 10.17 -3.42
C TYR A 231 -13.38 10.42 -4.81
N ASN A 232 -12.69 9.92 -5.86
CA ASN A 232 -13.01 10.20 -7.24
C ASN A 232 -14.37 9.63 -7.66
N LEU A 233 -14.91 10.23 -8.72
CA LEU A 233 -16.12 9.74 -9.36
C LEU A 233 -15.77 8.65 -10.40
N TYR A 234 -16.71 7.75 -10.57
CA TYR A 234 -16.78 6.82 -11.69
C TYR A 234 -18.22 6.72 -12.17
N LYS A 235 -18.46 6.86 -13.47
CA LYS A 235 -19.82 6.95 -14.03
C LYS A 235 -20.66 8.07 -13.36
N ASN A 236 -20.03 9.19 -13.00
CA ASN A 236 -20.61 10.36 -12.32
C ASN A 236 -21.14 10.12 -10.89
N GLU A 237 -20.74 9.05 -10.23
CA GLU A 237 -21.02 8.80 -8.81
C GLU A 237 -19.69 8.67 -8.05
N HIS A 238 -19.60 9.27 -6.86
CA HIS A 238 -18.44 9.12 -5.99
C HIS A 238 -18.26 7.67 -5.56
N ASN A 239 -17.04 7.15 -5.60
CA ASN A 239 -16.78 5.74 -5.31
C ASN A 239 -17.12 5.33 -3.86
N CYS A 240 -17.20 6.26 -2.92
CA CYS A 240 -17.68 5.97 -1.56
C CYS A 240 -19.16 5.54 -1.52
N HIS A 241 -19.96 5.88 -2.55
CA HIS A 241 -21.37 5.48 -2.66
C HIS A 241 -21.78 5.25 -4.13
N ASN A 242 -20.95 4.54 -4.87
CA ASN A 242 -21.16 4.22 -6.27
C ASN A 242 -21.91 2.91 -6.43
N GLN A 243 -23.07 2.94 -7.07
CA GLN A 243 -23.93 1.78 -7.30
C GLN A 243 -23.21 0.65 -8.07
N TYR A 244 -22.45 1.02 -9.10
CA TYR A 244 -21.81 0.04 -9.98
C TYR A 244 -20.65 -0.67 -9.27
N THR A 245 -19.76 0.09 -8.65
CA THR A 245 -18.57 -0.46 -8.02
C THR A 245 -18.89 -1.20 -6.71
N LEU A 246 -19.76 -0.65 -5.86
CA LEU A 246 -20.04 -1.22 -4.53
C LEU A 246 -21.10 -2.33 -4.57
N ASN A 247 -22.28 -2.09 -5.17
CA ASN A 247 -23.34 -3.07 -5.14
C ASN A 247 -23.18 -4.15 -6.20
N ARG A 248 -22.90 -3.75 -7.47
CA ARG A 248 -22.80 -4.73 -8.54
C ARG A 248 -21.52 -5.56 -8.45
N ILE A 249 -20.34 -4.91 -8.42
CA ILE A 249 -19.05 -5.62 -8.45
C ILE A 249 -18.72 -6.17 -7.06
N LEU A 250 -18.49 -5.28 -6.08
CA LEU A 250 -17.93 -5.66 -4.79
C LEU A 250 -18.85 -6.61 -4.00
N LYS A 251 -20.10 -6.19 -3.76
CA LYS A 251 -21.06 -6.97 -2.94
C LYS A 251 -21.78 -8.02 -3.77
N GLY A 252 -22.04 -7.78 -5.07
CA GLY A 252 -22.75 -8.69 -5.94
C GLY A 252 -21.85 -9.76 -6.55
N GLU A 253 -20.91 -9.38 -7.41
CA GLU A 253 -20.07 -10.32 -8.16
C GLU A 253 -19.04 -11.03 -7.27
N TRP A 254 -18.42 -10.32 -6.32
CA TRP A 254 -17.39 -10.89 -5.43
C TRP A 254 -17.95 -11.36 -4.08
N ALA A 255 -19.24 -11.17 -3.83
CA ALA A 255 -19.92 -11.58 -2.59
C ALA A 255 -19.20 -11.06 -1.32
N PHE A 256 -18.71 -9.82 -1.34
CA PHE A 256 -18.04 -9.22 -0.19
C PHE A 256 -18.97 -9.11 1.01
N ASP A 257 -18.60 -9.72 2.12
CA ASP A 257 -19.39 -9.79 3.36
C ASP A 257 -18.96 -8.79 4.44
N GLY A 258 -17.85 -8.08 4.20
CA GLY A 258 -17.32 -7.06 5.10
C GLY A 258 -18.01 -5.71 4.96
N VAL A 259 -17.40 -4.66 5.55
CA VAL A 259 -17.90 -3.29 5.54
C VAL A 259 -17.23 -2.46 4.46
N VAL A 260 -18.00 -1.57 3.85
CA VAL A 260 -17.48 -0.46 3.04
C VAL A 260 -17.44 0.79 3.91
N VAL A 261 -16.26 1.37 4.06
CA VAL A 261 -16.02 2.60 4.82
C VAL A 261 -15.84 3.74 3.82
N SER A 262 -16.40 4.93 4.07
CA SER A 262 -16.05 6.10 3.26
C SER A 262 -14.62 6.54 3.56
N ASP A 263 -13.93 7.09 2.57
CA ASP A 263 -12.81 7.96 2.86
C ASP A 263 -13.31 9.24 3.56
N TRP A 264 -12.42 9.96 4.28
CA TRP A 264 -12.78 11.12 5.10
C TRP A 264 -13.26 12.29 4.25
N GLY A 265 -14.58 12.53 4.27
CA GLY A 265 -15.23 13.52 3.41
C GLY A 265 -15.63 12.99 2.02
N GLY A 266 -15.57 11.69 1.78
CA GLY A 266 -15.91 11.07 0.50
C GLY A 266 -17.41 10.77 0.33
N CYS A 267 -18.25 10.97 1.34
CA CYS A 267 -19.70 10.82 1.24
C CYS A 267 -20.36 12.18 0.94
N HIS A 268 -21.26 12.23 -0.06
CA HIS A 268 -21.83 13.47 -0.58
C HIS A 268 -23.37 13.48 -0.72
N ASP A 269 -24.02 12.33 -0.56
CA ASP A 269 -25.46 12.21 -0.80
C ASP A 269 -26.09 11.11 0.06
N THR A 270 -27.20 11.43 0.78
CA THR A 270 -27.92 10.49 1.65
C THR A 270 -28.57 9.36 0.84
N ASP A 271 -29.21 9.65 -0.30
CA ASP A 271 -29.90 8.62 -1.09
C ASP A 271 -28.93 7.59 -1.63
N GLN A 272 -27.79 8.05 -2.15
CA GLN A 272 -26.74 7.18 -2.67
C GLN A 272 -26.06 6.41 -1.52
N ALA A 273 -25.71 7.07 -0.42
CA ALA A 273 -25.09 6.42 0.73
C ALA A 273 -25.99 5.31 1.33
N VAL A 274 -27.30 5.55 1.39
CA VAL A 274 -28.28 4.56 1.87
C VAL A 274 -28.37 3.37 0.92
N LYS A 275 -28.49 3.61 -0.40
CA LYS A 275 -28.88 2.59 -1.40
C LYS A 275 -27.70 1.92 -2.09
N ASN A 276 -26.58 2.62 -2.22
CA ASN A 276 -25.49 2.20 -3.11
C ASN A 276 -24.33 1.49 -2.41
N GLY A 277 -24.50 1.07 -1.15
CA GLY A 277 -23.59 0.09 -0.57
C GLY A 277 -22.54 0.64 0.39
N LEU A 278 -22.51 1.94 0.72
CA LEU A 278 -21.74 2.46 1.85
C LEU A 278 -22.25 1.89 3.16
N ASP A 279 -21.38 1.42 4.06
CA ASP A 279 -21.77 0.82 5.33
C ASP A 279 -21.43 1.68 6.55
N ILE A 280 -20.27 2.36 6.55
CA ILE A 280 -19.86 3.28 7.63
C ILE A 280 -19.36 4.58 7.02
N GLU A 281 -19.85 5.71 7.52
CA GLU A 281 -19.48 7.05 7.06
C GLU A 281 -18.51 7.72 8.04
N PHE A 282 -17.37 8.20 7.52
CA PHE A 282 -16.37 8.95 8.26
C PHE A 282 -16.05 10.31 7.63
N GLY A 283 -15.66 11.27 8.45
CA GLY A 283 -15.00 12.51 8.05
C GLY A 283 -15.82 13.49 7.23
N THR A 284 -17.13 13.31 7.12
CA THR A 284 -18.00 14.14 6.26
C THR A 284 -18.10 15.58 6.75
N TRP A 285 -18.08 16.52 5.81
CA TRP A 285 -18.33 17.94 6.02
C TRP A 285 -19.75 18.26 5.58
N THR A 286 -20.66 18.48 6.53
CA THR A 286 -22.04 18.86 6.27
C THR A 286 -22.35 20.28 6.75
N ASN A 287 -23.53 20.81 6.38
CA ASN A 287 -23.96 22.12 6.86
C ASN A 287 -23.95 22.18 8.39
N GLY A 288 -23.26 23.17 8.93
CA GLY A 288 -23.07 23.34 10.38
C GLY A 288 -21.94 22.49 10.97
N LEU A 289 -21.26 21.69 10.16
CA LEU A 289 -20.10 20.95 10.56
C LEU A 289 -18.85 21.84 10.42
N SER A 290 -18.13 21.99 11.51
CA SER A 290 -16.83 22.65 11.53
C SER A 290 -15.87 21.84 12.39
N ALA A 291 -14.59 21.98 12.18
CA ALA A 291 -13.59 21.38 13.05
C ALA A 291 -13.87 21.77 14.52
N GLY A 292 -13.76 20.81 15.43
CA GLY A 292 -14.00 21.04 16.85
C GLY A 292 -15.45 21.07 17.30
N THR A 293 -16.40 20.60 16.47
CA THR A 293 -17.82 20.56 16.85
C THR A 293 -18.31 19.12 17.01
N SER A 294 -18.29 18.57 18.22
CA SER A 294 -18.61 17.17 18.53
C SER A 294 -19.99 16.70 18.09
N ASN A 295 -20.98 17.58 18.15
CA ASN A 295 -22.37 17.27 17.79
C ASN A 295 -22.61 17.28 16.27
N ALA A 296 -21.63 17.67 15.50
CA ALA A 296 -21.73 17.73 14.04
C ALA A 296 -21.89 16.35 13.39
N TYR A 297 -21.44 15.27 14.05
CA TYR A 297 -21.59 13.90 13.55
C TYR A 297 -23.05 13.48 13.33
N ASP A 298 -24.00 14.05 14.07
CA ASP A 298 -25.42 13.82 13.85
C ASP A 298 -25.95 14.41 12.53
N ASN A 299 -25.18 15.28 11.87
CA ASN A 299 -25.51 15.85 10.56
C ASN A 299 -24.96 15.03 9.38
N TYR A 300 -24.23 13.96 9.64
CA TYR A 300 -23.72 13.06 8.60
C TYR A 300 -24.86 12.46 7.76
N TYR A 301 -24.60 12.11 6.52
CA TYR A 301 -25.61 11.61 5.57
C TYR A 301 -26.28 10.33 6.06
N LEU A 302 -25.52 9.42 6.73
CA LEU A 302 -26.03 8.20 7.34
C LEU A 302 -26.52 8.38 8.80
N ALA A 303 -26.53 9.61 9.34
CA ALA A 303 -27.00 9.94 10.68
C ALA A 303 -28.46 10.45 10.68
N THR A 304 -28.71 11.66 11.18
CA THR A 304 -30.05 12.27 11.28
C THR A 304 -30.79 12.33 9.92
N PRO A 305 -30.16 12.68 8.79
CA PRO A 305 -30.83 12.62 7.48
C PRO A 305 -31.41 11.24 7.16
N TYR A 306 -30.66 10.17 7.45
CA TYR A 306 -31.13 8.80 7.22
C TYR A 306 -32.29 8.42 8.16
N ILE A 307 -32.17 8.70 9.46
CA ILE A 307 -33.25 8.38 10.44
C ILE A 307 -34.54 9.12 10.11
N ASN A 308 -34.44 10.37 9.66
CA ASN A 308 -35.60 11.16 9.24
C ASN A 308 -36.25 10.58 7.98
N GLY A 309 -35.42 10.09 7.02
CA GLY A 309 -35.90 9.37 5.84
C GLY A 309 -36.67 8.09 6.19
N ILE A 310 -36.18 7.32 7.18
CA ILE A 310 -36.91 6.13 7.68
C ILE A 310 -38.24 6.53 8.34
N LYS A 311 -38.22 7.52 9.22
CA LYS A 311 -39.43 8.00 9.92
C LYS A 311 -40.49 8.56 8.98
N SER A 312 -40.09 9.19 7.89
CA SER A 312 -40.99 9.70 6.84
C SER A 312 -41.45 8.65 5.83
N GLY A 313 -40.91 7.43 5.90
CA GLY A 313 -41.25 6.36 4.96
C GLY A 313 -40.49 6.46 3.60
N LYS A 314 -39.50 7.37 3.50
CA LYS A 314 -38.63 7.47 2.28
C LYS A 314 -37.70 6.27 2.15
N TYR A 315 -37.20 5.73 3.27
CA TYR A 315 -36.35 4.55 3.33
C TYR A 315 -36.99 3.46 4.18
N THR A 316 -36.62 2.22 3.90
CA THR A 316 -37.00 1.06 4.73
C THR A 316 -35.89 0.76 5.75
N THR A 317 -36.17 -0.07 6.73
CA THR A 317 -35.15 -0.57 7.66
C THR A 317 -34.28 -1.67 7.05
N ARG A 318 -34.62 -2.15 5.87
CA ARG A 318 -33.90 -3.28 5.23
C ARG A 318 -32.44 -2.90 4.87
N GLU A 319 -32.27 -1.73 4.25
CA GLU A 319 -30.94 -1.22 3.92
C GLU A 319 -30.10 -0.96 5.16
N LEU A 320 -30.74 -0.45 6.22
CA LEU A 320 -30.09 -0.24 7.51
C LEU A 320 -29.65 -1.58 8.14
N ASP A 321 -30.53 -2.57 8.15
CA ASP A 321 -30.26 -3.87 8.73
C ASP A 321 -29.12 -4.59 7.98
N ASP A 322 -29.00 -4.46 6.64
CA ASP A 322 -27.86 -5.00 5.90
C ASP A 322 -26.53 -4.34 6.31
N LYS A 323 -26.51 -3.00 6.43
CA LYS A 323 -25.31 -2.27 6.89
C LYS A 323 -24.93 -2.71 8.31
N VAL A 324 -25.90 -2.75 9.22
CA VAL A 324 -25.66 -3.14 10.62
C VAL A 324 -25.19 -4.59 10.74
N ARG A 325 -25.69 -5.51 9.92
CA ARG A 325 -25.20 -6.91 9.85
C ARG A 325 -23.71 -6.96 9.55
N ARG A 326 -23.26 -6.16 8.60
CA ARG A 326 -21.83 -6.09 8.21
C ARG A 326 -20.99 -5.50 9.33
N VAL A 327 -21.47 -4.44 9.98
CA VAL A 327 -20.83 -3.83 11.15
C VAL A 327 -20.76 -4.81 12.33
N LEU A 328 -21.84 -5.52 12.65
CA LEU A 328 -21.84 -6.54 13.71
C LEU A 328 -20.85 -7.68 13.40
N ARG A 329 -20.76 -8.13 12.14
CA ARG A 329 -19.74 -9.11 11.71
C ARG A 329 -18.34 -8.60 11.96
N LEU A 330 -18.08 -7.32 11.66
CA LEU A 330 -16.80 -6.66 11.95
C LEU A 330 -16.52 -6.63 13.46
N PHE A 331 -17.50 -6.21 14.29
CA PHE A 331 -17.37 -6.24 15.75
C PHE A 331 -17.04 -7.65 16.28
N PHE A 332 -17.72 -8.68 15.81
CA PHE A 332 -17.45 -10.05 16.25
C PHE A 332 -16.07 -10.58 15.81
N ARG A 333 -15.52 -10.08 14.71
CA ARG A 333 -14.16 -10.40 14.27
C ARG A 333 -13.10 -9.61 15.05
N THR A 334 -13.44 -8.46 15.60
CA THR A 334 -12.53 -7.51 16.27
C THR A 334 -12.86 -7.32 17.76
N THR A 335 -13.54 -6.22 18.14
CA THR A 335 -13.77 -5.80 19.53
C THR A 335 -14.42 -6.88 20.42
N MET A 336 -15.31 -7.68 19.85
CA MET A 336 -16.04 -8.76 20.55
C MET A 336 -15.33 -10.12 20.46
N ASN A 337 -14.20 -10.23 19.81
CA ASN A 337 -13.40 -11.45 19.75
C ASN A 337 -12.50 -11.56 20.98
N ARG A 338 -12.87 -12.42 21.92
CA ARG A 338 -12.12 -12.65 23.18
C ARG A 338 -10.84 -13.45 22.97
N GLN A 339 -10.62 -14.03 21.78
CA GLN A 339 -9.45 -14.84 21.44
C GLN A 339 -8.34 -14.01 20.78
N ARG A 340 -8.51 -12.66 20.70
CA ARG A 340 -7.44 -11.79 20.19
C ARG A 340 -6.15 -12.00 20.98
N PRO A 341 -4.98 -12.06 20.31
CA PRO A 341 -3.70 -12.14 21.00
C PRO A 341 -3.42 -10.85 21.79
N HIS A 342 -2.29 -10.80 22.46
CA HIS A 342 -1.77 -9.55 23.01
C HIS A 342 -0.97 -8.81 21.96
N GLY A 343 -1.18 -7.48 21.86
CA GLY A 343 -0.37 -6.60 21.03
C GLY A 343 0.94 -6.22 21.70
N PHE A 344 1.88 -5.75 20.90
CA PHE A 344 3.17 -5.21 21.35
C PHE A 344 3.42 -3.86 20.66
N LEU A 345 4.06 -2.94 21.36
CA LEU A 345 4.39 -1.63 20.81
C LEU A 345 5.91 -1.48 20.70
N CYS A 346 6.38 -1.05 19.53
CA CYS A 346 7.77 -0.72 19.26
C CYS A 346 8.77 -1.79 19.79
N SER A 347 8.42 -3.08 19.62
CA SER A 347 9.29 -4.18 20.03
C SER A 347 10.51 -4.29 19.10
N GLU A 348 11.63 -4.83 19.61
CA GLU A 348 12.80 -5.06 18.75
C GLU A 348 12.48 -5.97 17.57
N SER A 349 11.57 -6.95 17.72
CA SER A 349 11.12 -7.79 16.62
C SER A 349 10.39 -7.00 15.51
N HIS A 350 9.71 -5.89 15.84
CA HIS A 350 9.09 -5.01 14.83
C HIS A 350 10.16 -4.21 14.08
N TYR A 351 11.21 -3.73 14.76
CA TYR A 351 12.35 -3.09 14.09
C TYR A 351 13.13 -4.08 13.22
N GLU A 352 13.32 -5.32 13.69
CA GLU A 352 13.92 -6.39 12.89
C GLU A 352 13.08 -6.70 11.64
N ALA A 353 11.75 -6.77 11.77
CA ALA A 353 10.84 -6.95 10.65
C ALA A 353 10.94 -5.77 9.65
N ALA A 354 10.91 -4.53 10.14
CA ALA A 354 11.07 -3.34 9.30
C ALA A 354 12.42 -3.36 8.57
N ARG A 355 13.49 -3.76 9.26
CA ARG A 355 14.84 -3.91 8.71
C ARG A 355 14.89 -4.98 7.62
N GLN A 356 14.37 -6.16 7.86
CA GLN A 356 14.38 -7.27 6.91
C GLN A 356 13.62 -6.89 5.63
N ILE A 357 12.46 -6.22 5.76
CA ILE A 357 11.69 -5.76 4.61
C ILE A 357 12.46 -4.70 3.82
N ALA A 358 13.10 -3.75 4.49
CA ALA A 358 13.93 -2.73 3.87
C ALA A 358 15.13 -3.35 3.12
N ASP A 359 15.85 -4.26 3.74
CA ASP A 359 17.01 -4.96 3.18
C ASP A 359 16.66 -5.73 1.91
N GLU A 360 15.50 -6.41 1.88
CA GLU A 360 15.06 -7.15 0.69
C GLU A 360 14.37 -6.28 -0.35
N GLY A 361 13.86 -5.09 0.01
CA GLY A 361 13.16 -4.19 -0.88
C GLY A 361 14.06 -3.17 -1.58
N ILE A 362 15.22 -2.83 -1.03
CA ILE A 362 16.20 -1.95 -1.69
C ILE A 362 16.63 -2.56 -3.02
N VAL A 363 16.61 -1.72 -4.09
CA VAL A 363 16.93 -2.15 -5.46
C VAL A 363 18.24 -1.55 -5.92
N LEU A 364 19.20 -2.39 -6.26
CA LEU A 364 20.42 -1.97 -6.96
C LEU A 364 20.10 -1.81 -8.45
N LEU A 365 19.96 -0.56 -8.90
CA LEU A 365 19.59 -0.25 -10.29
C LEU A 365 20.77 -0.28 -11.25
N GLN A 366 21.94 0.17 -10.78
CA GLN A 366 23.18 0.23 -11.57
C GLN A 366 24.40 0.02 -10.67
N ASN A 367 25.42 -0.70 -11.17
CA ASN A 367 26.70 -0.89 -10.47
C ASN A 367 27.85 -1.05 -11.48
N ARG A 368 28.38 0.06 -11.96
CA ARG A 368 29.48 0.09 -12.91
C ARG A 368 30.80 -0.21 -12.21
N ASN A 369 31.64 -0.98 -12.87
CA ASN A 369 32.96 -1.37 -12.39
C ASN A 369 32.92 -2.03 -11.00
N ASN A 370 31.77 -2.57 -10.59
CA ASN A 370 31.56 -3.14 -9.25
C ASN A 370 32.02 -2.18 -8.13
N VAL A 371 31.64 -0.89 -8.24
CA VAL A 371 31.96 0.11 -7.21
C VAL A 371 31.30 -0.23 -5.89
N LEU A 372 30.17 -0.89 -5.90
CA LEU A 372 29.51 -1.50 -4.75
C LEU A 372 29.71 -3.04 -4.75
N PRO A 373 29.80 -3.67 -3.58
CA PRO A 373 29.79 -3.04 -2.24
C PRO A 373 31.09 -2.27 -2.00
N ILE A 374 31.01 -1.27 -1.11
CA ILE A 374 32.17 -0.46 -0.69
C ILE A 374 33.26 -1.37 -0.12
N ASP A 375 34.46 -1.28 -0.68
CA ASP A 375 35.62 -2.00 -0.18
C ASP A 375 36.16 -1.31 1.10
N ARG A 376 35.82 -1.85 2.27
CA ARG A 376 36.20 -1.31 3.59
C ARG A 376 37.72 -1.18 3.78
N ASN A 377 38.52 -1.97 3.04
CA ASN A 377 39.98 -1.89 3.14
C ASN A 377 40.54 -0.69 2.37
N LYS A 378 39.87 -0.27 1.30
CA LYS A 378 40.25 0.89 0.47
C LYS A 378 39.58 2.18 0.87
N ALA A 379 38.38 2.11 1.43
CA ALA A 379 37.63 3.26 1.86
C ALA A 379 38.25 3.84 3.14
N LYS A 380 39.00 4.95 3.03
CA LYS A 380 39.56 5.70 4.16
C LYS A 380 38.83 7.01 4.39
N ARG A 381 38.37 7.64 3.30
CA ARG A 381 37.60 8.89 3.35
C ARG A 381 36.34 8.73 2.51
N ILE A 382 35.19 8.88 3.13
CA ILE A 382 33.88 8.81 2.49
C ILE A 382 33.19 10.14 2.68
N LEU A 383 32.76 10.76 1.61
CA LEU A 383 31.90 11.92 1.66
C LEU A 383 30.44 11.51 1.46
N VAL A 384 29.58 11.84 2.42
CA VAL A 384 28.12 11.74 2.29
C VAL A 384 27.56 13.11 1.93
N VAL A 385 26.74 13.18 0.89
CA VAL A 385 26.18 14.44 0.37
C VAL A 385 24.66 14.33 0.30
N GLY A 386 23.97 15.41 0.64
CA GLY A 386 22.52 15.52 0.43
C GLY A 386 21.72 15.68 1.69
N GLU A 387 20.63 16.45 1.59
CA GLU A 387 19.70 16.65 2.71
C GLU A 387 19.05 15.37 3.16
N ASN A 388 18.69 14.48 2.22
CA ASN A 388 18.04 13.21 2.53
C ASN A 388 18.93 12.28 3.38
N ALA A 389 20.24 12.55 3.49
CA ALA A 389 21.11 11.80 4.40
C ALA A 389 20.84 12.09 5.88
N ILE A 390 20.23 13.24 6.19
CA ILE A 390 20.01 13.73 7.56
C ILE A 390 18.56 14.08 7.86
N LYS A 391 17.65 13.96 6.89
CA LYS A 391 16.24 14.30 7.03
C LYS A 391 15.43 13.08 7.46
N MET A 392 14.60 13.24 8.49
CA MET A 392 13.58 12.24 8.85
C MET A 392 12.50 12.17 7.76
N MET A 393 12.17 10.96 7.34
CA MET A 393 11.19 10.70 6.28
C MET A 393 9.91 10.02 6.79
N THR A 394 9.79 9.83 8.10
CA THR A 394 8.59 9.21 8.71
C THR A 394 7.46 10.21 8.92
N VAL A 395 7.77 11.50 9.01
CA VAL A 395 6.80 12.60 9.10
C VAL A 395 6.53 13.18 7.71
N GLY A 396 5.28 13.56 7.43
CA GLY A 396 4.83 14.08 6.14
C GLY A 396 4.22 13.01 5.24
N GLY A 397 3.89 13.38 4.02
CA GLY A 397 3.25 12.49 3.03
C GLY A 397 1.73 12.37 3.17
N GLY A 398 1.10 13.14 4.05
CA GLY A 398 -0.34 13.14 4.24
C GLY A 398 -0.81 12.30 5.43
N SER A 399 -1.97 11.65 5.31
CA SER A 399 -2.61 10.86 6.37
C SER A 399 -1.73 9.73 6.90
N SER A 400 -0.78 9.25 6.11
CA SER A 400 0.20 8.21 6.50
C SER A 400 1.41 8.74 7.28
N SER A 401 1.42 10.02 7.72
CA SER A 401 2.47 10.60 8.55
C SER A 401 2.53 9.92 9.92
N LEU A 402 3.74 9.61 10.40
CA LEU A 402 3.95 8.81 11.59
C LEU A 402 4.76 9.54 12.65
N LYS A 403 4.41 9.30 13.92
CA LYS A 403 5.22 9.63 15.08
C LYS A 403 6.00 8.38 15.48
N VAL A 404 7.31 8.38 15.25
CA VAL A 404 8.13 7.21 15.52
C VAL A 404 8.88 7.31 16.84
N GLN A 405 9.14 6.19 17.46
CA GLN A 405 9.98 6.15 18.66
C GLN A 405 11.45 6.38 18.30
N ARG A 406 11.92 5.84 17.17
CA ARG A 406 13.26 6.04 16.63
C ARG A 406 13.27 5.94 15.10
N GLU A 407 14.15 6.70 14.47
CA GLU A 407 14.48 6.61 13.05
C GLU A 407 16.00 6.73 12.90
N THR A 408 16.64 5.73 12.32
CA THR A 408 18.06 5.80 11.98
C THR A 408 18.22 6.46 10.62
N LEU A 409 18.86 7.63 10.61
CA LEU A 409 19.10 8.39 9.38
C LEU A 409 20.22 7.75 8.53
N PRO A 410 20.24 7.95 7.20
CA PRO A 410 21.27 7.36 6.35
C PRO A 410 22.71 7.72 6.75
N LEU A 411 22.98 8.97 7.13
CA LEU A 411 24.29 9.39 7.60
C LEU A 411 24.68 8.68 8.91
N ASP A 412 23.75 8.52 9.82
CA ASP A 412 24.02 7.88 11.12
C ASP A 412 24.27 6.37 10.95
N GLY A 413 23.49 5.69 10.09
CA GLY A 413 23.72 4.30 9.74
C GLY A 413 25.09 4.08 9.09
N LEU A 414 25.50 4.94 8.18
CA LEU A 414 26.83 4.89 7.56
C LEU A 414 27.95 5.13 8.57
N ARG A 415 27.80 6.11 9.45
CA ARG A 415 28.77 6.39 10.53
C ARG A 415 28.90 5.22 11.51
N ALA A 416 27.77 4.64 11.91
CA ALA A 416 27.78 3.46 12.78
C ALA A 416 28.47 2.26 12.11
N LYS A 417 28.25 2.07 10.82
CA LYS A 417 28.77 0.92 10.08
C LYS A 417 30.24 1.06 9.66
N LEU A 418 30.68 2.24 9.26
CA LEU A 418 31.99 2.48 8.65
C LEU A 418 32.93 3.37 9.46
N GLY A 419 32.42 4.12 10.46
CA GLY A 419 33.22 5.10 11.24
C GLY A 419 34.39 4.52 12.01
N GLY A 420 34.43 3.19 12.25
CA GLY A 420 35.58 2.50 12.82
C GLY A 420 36.72 2.23 11.83
N THR A 421 36.50 2.37 10.50
CA THR A 421 37.44 2.03 9.45
C THR A 421 37.72 3.17 8.47
N ALA A 422 36.80 4.13 8.37
CA ALA A 422 36.87 5.27 7.46
C ALA A 422 36.45 6.57 8.15
N GLU A 423 37.01 7.67 7.73
CA GLU A 423 36.52 9.02 8.06
C GLU A 423 35.26 9.31 7.23
N ILE A 424 34.15 9.64 7.89
CA ILE A 424 32.88 9.97 7.23
C ILE A 424 32.63 11.46 7.34
N ASP A 425 32.85 12.20 6.27
CA ASP A 425 32.52 13.62 6.17
C ASP A 425 31.13 13.83 5.55
N TYR A 426 30.58 15.00 5.76
CA TYR A 426 29.26 15.37 5.27
C TYR A 426 29.26 16.73 4.58
N ALA A 427 28.49 16.86 3.49
CA ALA A 427 28.14 18.12 2.85
C ALA A 427 26.65 18.19 2.55
N ARG A 428 26.04 19.33 2.83
CA ARG A 428 24.59 19.51 2.63
C ARG A 428 24.16 19.31 1.17
N GLY A 429 24.87 19.90 0.25
CA GLY A 429 24.67 19.80 -1.19
C GLY A 429 23.45 20.55 -1.74
N TYR A 430 22.30 20.40 -1.10
CA TYR A 430 21.05 21.10 -1.43
C TYR A 430 20.19 21.27 -0.18
N VAL A 431 19.22 22.20 -0.25
CA VAL A 431 18.19 22.41 0.78
C VAL A 431 16.83 22.10 0.17
N GLY A 432 16.08 21.23 0.84
CA GLY A 432 14.72 20.88 0.47
C GLY A 432 13.68 21.73 1.19
N ASP A 433 12.41 21.46 0.93
CA ASP A 433 11.31 22.09 1.65
C ASP A 433 11.33 21.68 3.12
N VAL A 434 11.07 22.65 3.97
CA VAL A 434 10.95 22.40 5.40
C VAL A 434 9.59 21.77 5.66
N THR A 435 9.56 20.46 5.72
CA THR A 435 8.39 19.73 6.24
C THR A 435 8.80 19.11 7.56
N GLY A 436 8.58 19.84 8.61
CA GLY A 436 8.83 19.35 9.96
C GLY A 436 7.57 18.92 10.69
N GLU A 437 6.39 19.14 10.08
CA GLU A 437 5.12 18.95 10.77
C GLU A 437 4.04 18.41 9.84
N TYR A 438 3.22 17.52 10.37
CA TYR A 438 1.94 17.15 9.79
C TYR A 438 0.94 16.82 10.92
N ASN A 439 -0.19 17.58 10.98
CA ASN A 439 -1.21 17.45 12.03
C ASN A 439 -0.59 17.41 13.46
N GLY A 440 0.32 18.32 13.74
CA GLY A 440 0.98 18.42 15.04
C GLY A 440 2.11 17.40 15.28
N VAL A 441 2.39 16.49 14.33
CA VAL A 441 3.61 15.65 14.41
C VAL A 441 4.79 16.43 13.88
N GLU A 442 5.77 16.66 14.72
CA GLU A 442 6.99 17.36 14.37
C GLU A 442 8.21 16.43 14.40
N THR A 443 9.16 16.65 13.50
CA THR A 443 10.45 15.94 13.52
C THR A 443 11.39 16.46 14.61
N GLY A 444 11.17 17.67 15.07
CA GLY A 444 12.12 18.38 15.94
C GLY A 444 13.42 18.79 15.26
N GLN A 445 13.56 18.55 13.94
CA GLN A 445 14.77 18.89 13.18
C GLN A 445 14.75 20.35 12.73
N ASN A 446 15.86 21.04 12.90
CA ASN A 446 16.11 22.35 12.26
C ASN A 446 17.02 22.14 11.05
N LEU A 447 16.43 22.05 9.87
CA LEU A 447 17.14 21.83 8.61
C LEU A 447 17.31 23.15 7.80
N LYS A 448 17.03 24.29 8.40
CA LYS A 448 17.21 25.58 7.73
C LYS A 448 18.68 25.83 7.37
N ASP A 449 18.92 26.25 6.14
CA ASP A 449 20.23 26.62 5.64
C ASP A 449 20.05 27.77 4.64
N ASP A 450 20.64 28.92 4.93
CA ASP A 450 20.47 30.14 4.13
C ASP A 450 21.50 30.24 2.99
N ARG A 451 22.40 29.27 2.82
CA ARG A 451 23.38 29.25 1.74
C ARG A 451 22.72 29.02 0.38
N SER A 452 23.26 29.66 -0.65
CA SER A 452 22.80 29.46 -2.02
C SER A 452 23.13 28.03 -2.52
N ALA A 453 22.39 27.56 -3.52
CA ALA A 453 22.67 26.28 -4.17
C ALA A 453 24.12 26.21 -4.70
N ASP A 454 24.65 27.32 -5.23
CA ASP A 454 26.02 27.36 -5.75
C ASP A 454 27.05 27.20 -4.63
N GLN A 455 26.83 27.80 -3.46
CA GLN A 455 27.71 27.62 -2.30
C GLN A 455 27.70 26.19 -1.78
N LEU A 456 26.52 25.57 -1.70
CA LEU A 456 26.37 24.19 -1.26
C LEU A 456 27.00 23.19 -2.23
N ILE A 457 26.83 23.42 -3.54
CA ILE A 457 27.46 22.59 -4.58
C ILE A 457 28.98 22.75 -4.53
N ALA A 458 29.50 24.00 -4.39
CA ALA A 458 30.93 24.24 -4.33
C ALA A 458 31.59 23.53 -3.13
N GLU A 459 30.97 23.60 -1.95
CA GLU A 459 31.46 22.88 -0.76
C GLU A 459 31.50 21.34 -1.02
N ALA A 460 30.40 20.77 -1.54
CA ALA A 460 30.34 19.34 -1.81
C ALA A 460 31.41 18.90 -2.82
N VAL A 461 31.60 19.67 -3.89
CA VAL A 461 32.63 19.41 -4.92
C VAL A 461 34.04 19.49 -4.36
N GLU A 462 34.35 20.49 -3.52
CA GLU A 462 35.67 20.61 -2.92
C GLU A 462 36.00 19.40 -2.03
N LYS A 463 35.07 19.04 -1.14
CA LYS A 463 35.23 17.85 -0.27
C LYS A 463 35.31 16.53 -1.06
N ALA A 464 34.64 16.44 -2.20
CA ALA A 464 34.61 15.24 -3.04
C ALA A 464 35.97 14.90 -3.69
N LYS A 465 36.87 15.90 -3.87
CA LYS A 465 38.18 15.69 -4.51
C LYS A 465 39.10 14.75 -3.70
N ASP A 466 38.96 14.77 -2.38
CA ASP A 466 39.80 13.99 -1.47
C ASP A 466 39.12 12.70 -0.97
N ALA A 467 37.88 12.43 -1.40
CA ALA A 467 37.13 11.27 -0.97
C ALA A 467 37.39 10.04 -1.84
N ASP A 468 37.56 8.87 -1.20
CA ASP A 468 37.66 7.58 -1.90
C ASP A 468 36.32 7.16 -2.50
N TYR A 469 35.22 7.53 -1.84
CA TYR A 469 33.85 7.31 -2.27
C TYR A 469 33.01 8.55 -1.97
N VAL A 470 32.13 8.90 -2.88
CA VAL A 470 31.11 9.95 -2.67
C VAL A 470 29.74 9.27 -2.73
N ILE A 471 29.00 9.37 -1.63
CA ILE A 471 27.63 8.83 -1.51
C ILE A 471 26.66 9.99 -1.45
N MET A 472 25.93 10.22 -2.54
CA MET A 472 24.88 11.23 -2.55
C MET A 472 23.54 10.55 -2.23
N VAL A 473 22.93 10.98 -1.12
CA VAL A 473 21.57 10.58 -0.71
C VAL A 473 20.61 11.73 -1.09
N GLY A 474 19.87 11.49 -2.13
CA GLY A 474 18.95 12.46 -2.71
C GLY A 474 17.59 11.84 -3.05
N GLY A 475 16.85 12.50 -3.93
CA GLY A 475 15.55 12.03 -4.37
C GLY A 475 14.42 13.01 -4.06
N LEU A 476 13.29 12.48 -3.68
CA LEU A 476 12.11 13.21 -3.25
C LEU A 476 12.06 13.29 -1.72
N ASN A 477 11.07 13.98 -1.21
CA ASN A 477 10.68 13.95 0.19
C ASN A 477 9.15 13.84 0.30
N LYS A 478 8.61 13.94 1.50
CA LYS A 478 7.16 13.78 1.78
C LYS A 478 6.47 15.14 1.93
N SER A 479 6.95 16.18 1.22
CA SER A 479 6.34 17.50 1.16
C SER A 479 5.25 17.57 0.08
N ASP A 480 4.42 18.60 0.13
CA ASP A 480 3.45 18.92 -0.91
C ASP A 480 4.10 18.93 -2.30
N TYR A 481 3.39 18.40 -3.29
CA TYR A 481 3.83 18.27 -4.67
C TYR A 481 5.08 17.41 -4.88
N GLN A 482 5.35 16.49 -3.93
CA GLN A 482 6.33 15.41 -4.05
C GLN A 482 5.67 14.06 -3.78
N ASP A 483 6.18 13.23 -2.86
CA ASP A 483 5.48 12.01 -2.46
C ASP A 483 4.56 12.35 -1.28
N CYS A 484 3.38 12.89 -1.59
CA CYS A 484 2.43 13.39 -0.60
C CYS A 484 0.98 13.25 -1.07
N GLU A 485 0.09 12.98 -0.13
CA GLU A 485 -1.36 12.98 -0.32
C GLU A 485 -1.88 14.38 -0.67
N GLY A 486 -2.91 14.45 -1.52
CA GLY A 486 -3.65 15.65 -1.87
C GLY A 486 -3.11 16.39 -3.10
N HIS A 487 -1.88 16.13 -3.51
CA HIS A 487 -1.26 16.73 -4.68
C HIS A 487 -0.32 15.76 -5.39
N ASP A 488 -0.34 15.80 -6.70
CA ASP A 488 0.64 15.12 -7.54
C ASP A 488 1.88 15.98 -7.74
N ARG A 489 2.98 15.35 -8.13
CA ARG A 489 4.22 16.03 -8.50
C ARG A 489 4.01 16.90 -9.74
N LYS A 490 4.61 18.08 -9.76
CA LYS A 490 4.55 19.02 -10.90
C LYS A 490 5.54 18.71 -12.02
N GLN A 491 6.59 17.95 -11.71
CA GLN A 491 7.66 17.64 -12.67
C GLN A 491 8.26 16.26 -12.39
N TYR A 492 8.82 15.66 -13.43
CA TYR A 492 9.44 14.35 -13.36
C TYR A 492 10.91 14.42 -12.89
N GLU A 493 11.55 15.57 -13.04
CA GLU A 493 12.92 15.87 -12.63
C GLU A 493 13.07 15.91 -11.12
N LEU A 494 14.31 15.72 -10.65
CA LEU A 494 14.66 15.91 -9.24
C LEU A 494 14.52 17.39 -8.84
N PRO A 495 13.94 17.67 -7.65
CA PRO A 495 13.83 19.05 -7.12
C PRO A 495 15.17 19.57 -6.58
N TYR A 496 15.21 20.86 -6.21
CA TYR A 496 16.26 21.51 -5.40
C TYR A 496 17.68 21.54 -6.00
N ALA A 497 17.80 21.68 -7.31
CA ALA A 497 19.09 21.70 -8.01
C ALA A 497 19.92 20.39 -7.88
N GLN A 498 19.32 19.28 -7.48
CA GLN A 498 20.01 18.00 -7.29
C GLN A 498 20.68 17.52 -8.58
N ASN A 499 20.08 17.69 -9.76
CA ASN A 499 20.70 17.32 -11.03
C ASN A 499 22.02 18.06 -11.26
N ARG A 500 22.07 19.36 -10.94
CA ARG A 500 23.30 20.19 -11.04
C ARG A 500 24.38 19.68 -10.08
N LEU A 501 24.00 19.34 -8.85
CA LEU A 501 24.89 18.78 -7.84
C LEU A 501 25.51 17.46 -8.31
N ILE A 502 24.67 16.52 -8.78
CA ILE A 502 25.13 15.22 -9.30
C ILE A 502 26.13 15.42 -10.46
N GLU A 503 25.78 16.27 -11.41
CA GLU A 503 26.66 16.56 -12.55
C GLU A 503 27.99 17.22 -12.16
N ALA A 504 27.96 18.07 -11.11
CA ALA A 504 29.18 18.70 -10.59
C ALA A 504 30.07 17.67 -9.87
N LEU A 505 29.50 16.81 -9.03
CA LEU A 505 30.22 15.74 -8.34
C LEU A 505 30.82 14.72 -9.33
N ALA A 506 30.07 14.33 -10.34
CA ALA A 506 30.53 13.37 -11.36
C ALA A 506 31.72 13.86 -12.21
N LYS A 507 32.03 15.15 -12.18
CA LYS A 507 33.23 15.72 -12.85
C LYS A 507 34.51 15.55 -12.04
N VAL A 508 34.40 15.32 -10.72
CA VAL A 508 35.55 15.29 -9.81
C VAL A 508 35.81 13.92 -9.19
N THR A 509 34.87 12.96 -9.34
CA THR A 509 35.05 11.58 -8.88
C THR A 509 34.41 10.60 -9.84
N ASP A 510 35.02 9.44 -10.03
CA ASP A 510 34.49 8.27 -10.77
C ASP A 510 33.78 7.24 -9.87
N ARG A 511 33.74 7.51 -8.54
CA ARG A 511 33.11 6.65 -7.53
C ARG A 511 31.91 7.35 -6.84
N LEU A 512 31.12 8.06 -7.66
CA LEU A 512 29.85 8.63 -7.22
C LEU A 512 28.77 7.56 -7.16
N ILE A 513 28.25 7.31 -5.96
CA ILE A 513 27.12 6.43 -5.66
C ILE A 513 25.91 7.32 -5.37
N TYR A 514 24.83 7.12 -6.12
CA TYR A 514 23.58 7.82 -5.89
C TYR A 514 22.56 6.92 -5.21
N VAL A 515 22.10 7.30 -4.02
CA VAL A 515 21.02 6.65 -3.27
C VAL A 515 19.78 7.50 -3.42
N ASN A 516 18.79 6.97 -4.15
CA ASN A 516 17.53 7.65 -4.41
C ASN A 516 16.49 7.29 -3.35
N VAL A 517 16.01 8.28 -2.61
CA VAL A 517 14.90 8.16 -1.66
C VAL A 517 13.64 8.69 -2.32
N SER A 518 12.73 7.81 -2.70
CA SER A 518 11.46 8.20 -3.33
C SER A 518 10.47 7.04 -3.38
N GLY A 519 9.18 7.32 -3.43
CA GLY A 519 8.14 6.34 -3.76
C GLY A 519 7.86 6.24 -5.26
N ASN A 520 8.48 7.14 -6.04
CA ASN A 520 8.25 7.31 -7.48
C ASN A 520 9.54 7.23 -8.29
N ALA A 521 9.40 6.94 -9.59
CA ALA A 521 10.48 7.16 -10.54
C ALA A 521 10.75 8.67 -10.72
N VAL A 522 12.01 9.01 -11.04
CA VAL A 522 12.48 10.35 -11.33
C VAL A 522 13.31 10.35 -12.61
N ALA A 523 13.38 11.49 -13.30
CA ALA A 523 14.29 11.62 -14.44
C ALA A 523 15.75 11.55 -13.98
N MET A 524 16.54 10.75 -14.70
CA MET A 524 17.98 10.55 -14.40
C MET A 524 18.87 10.87 -15.61
N PRO A 525 18.91 12.12 -16.09
CA PRO A 525 19.71 12.51 -17.27
C PRO A 525 21.20 12.29 -17.06
N TRP A 526 21.63 12.21 -15.82
CA TRP A 526 23.01 11.98 -15.38
C TRP A 526 23.34 10.49 -15.15
N ARG A 527 22.40 9.54 -15.40
CA ARG A 527 22.58 8.10 -15.13
C ARG A 527 23.92 7.57 -15.58
N ASP A 528 24.34 7.95 -16.79
CA ASP A 528 25.58 7.48 -17.38
C ASP A 528 26.85 8.13 -16.81
N LYS A 529 26.71 9.10 -15.91
CA LYS A 529 27.83 9.82 -15.25
C LYS A 529 28.13 9.30 -13.84
N VAL A 530 27.25 8.48 -13.24
CA VAL A 530 27.41 7.94 -11.89
C VAL A 530 27.78 6.47 -11.91
N ALA A 531 28.56 6.04 -10.91
CA ALA A 531 29.06 4.66 -10.86
C ALA A 531 27.99 3.66 -10.39
N ALA A 532 27.22 4.00 -9.38
CA ALA A 532 26.13 3.17 -8.89
C ALA A 532 24.86 3.99 -8.59
N ILE A 533 23.71 3.33 -8.73
CA ILE A 533 22.40 3.86 -8.39
C ILE A 533 21.66 2.84 -7.54
N VAL A 534 21.21 3.25 -6.37
CA VAL A 534 20.43 2.45 -5.43
C VAL A 534 19.10 3.13 -5.19
N GLN A 535 18.00 2.42 -5.40
CA GLN A 535 16.66 2.87 -5.01
C GLN A 535 16.34 2.36 -3.61
N SER A 536 16.23 3.26 -2.64
CA SER A 536 16.04 2.91 -1.23
C SER A 536 14.60 3.08 -0.74
N TRP A 537 13.74 3.76 -1.49
CA TRP A 537 12.36 4.06 -1.10
C TRP A 537 12.27 4.95 0.15
N PHE A 538 11.07 5.04 0.75
CA PHE A 538 10.85 5.49 2.14
C PHE A 538 10.79 4.24 3.02
N ILE A 539 11.87 3.92 3.70
CA ILE A 539 12.03 2.63 4.38
C ILE A 539 11.93 2.69 5.91
N GLY A 540 11.37 3.79 6.41
CA GLY A 540 10.92 3.89 7.80
C GLY A 540 12.05 3.93 8.84
N SER A 541 11.77 3.37 10.01
CA SER A 541 12.61 3.50 11.21
C SER A 541 14.05 3.00 11.03
N GLU A 542 14.27 2.00 10.19
CA GLU A 542 15.59 1.37 10.00
C GLU A 542 16.31 1.83 8.73
N ALA A 543 15.91 2.97 8.17
CA ALA A 543 16.40 3.48 6.87
C ALA A 543 17.93 3.53 6.77
N GLY A 544 18.58 4.18 7.73
CA GLY A 544 20.04 4.33 7.72
C GLY A 544 20.78 3.02 7.84
N ASN A 545 20.26 2.12 8.66
CA ASN A 545 20.84 0.80 8.87
C ASN A 545 20.77 -0.05 7.59
N ALA A 546 19.58 -0.15 6.93
CA ALA A 546 19.39 -0.93 5.72
C ALA A 546 20.22 -0.38 4.53
N ILE A 547 20.24 0.95 4.35
CA ILE A 547 21.08 1.59 3.34
C ILE A 547 22.56 1.26 3.57
N ALA A 548 23.04 1.36 4.81
CA ALA A 548 24.42 1.07 5.14
C ALA A 548 24.77 -0.40 4.89
N ASP A 549 23.89 -1.35 5.21
CA ASP A 549 24.11 -2.79 4.97
C ASP A 549 24.22 -3.10 3.49
N VAL A 550 23.33 -2.54 2.69
CA VAL A 550 23.38 -2.72 1.23
C VAL A 550 24.66 -2.11 0.67
N LEU A 551 25.01 -0.87 1.00
CA LEU A 551 26.20 -0.21 0.46
C LEU A 551 27.50 -0.90 0.86
N THR A 552 27.56 -1.53 2.02
CA THR A 552 28.76 -2.24 2.51
C THR A 552 28.79 -3.72 2.15
N GLY A 553 27.68 -4.25 1.61
CA GLY A 553 27.56 -5.66 1.20
C GLY A 553 27.32 -6.64 2.33
N ASP A 554 26.95 -6.16 3.52
CA ASP A 554 26.45 -6.99 4.62
C ASP A 554 25.10 -7.61 4.22
N THR A 555 24.31 -6.85 3.46
CA THR A 555 23.14 -7.34 2.72
C THR A 555 23.44 -7.31 1.22
N ASN A 556 23.19 -8.43 0.55
CA ASN A 556 23.24 -8.49 -0.92
C ASN A 556 21.87 -8.04 -1.47
N PRO A 557 21.79 -6.93 -2.24
CA PRO A 557 20.53 -6.43 -2.75
C PRO A 557 19.79 -7.49 -3.57
N SER A 558 18.49 -7.60 -3.36
CA SER A 558 17.63 -8.59 -4.01
C SER A 558 16.26 -8.01 -4.42
N GLY A 559 16.04 -6.73 -4.18
CA GLY A 559 14.84 -6.03 -4.58
C GLY A 559 14.71 -5.95 -6.11
N LYS A 560 13.48 -5.91 -6.60
CA LYS A 560 13.12 -5.75 -8.01
C LYS A 560 12.10 -4.63 -8.16
N LEU A 561 12.24 -3.79 -9.19
CA LEU A 561 11.32 -2.67 -9.42
C LEU A 561 9.87 -3.13 -9.56
N PRO A 562 8.92 -2.57 -8.81
CA PRO A 562 7.49 -2.86 -8.95
C PRO A 562 6.81 -2.00 -10.03
N PHE A 563 7.56 -1.16 -10.73
CA PHE A 563 7.10 -0.32 -11.82
C PHE A 563 8.20 -0.05 -12.84
N THR A 564 7.80 0.38 -14.01
CA THR A 564 8.67 0.81 -15.10
C THR A 564 9.27 2.18 -14.80
N TRP A 565 10.57 2.33 -14.93
CA TRP A 565 11.27 3.59 -14.78
C TRP A 565 11.44 4.26 -16.14
N TYR A 566 10.61 5.24 -16.45
CA TYR A 566 10.60 5.91 -17.74
C TYR A 566 11.84 6.79 -17.95
N GLY A 567 12.26 6.97 -19.20
CA GLY A 567 13.33 7.90 -19.58
C GLY A 567 12.85 9.34 -19.53
N SER A 568 11.60 9.57 -19.94
CA SER A 568 10.91 10.86 -19.89
C SER A 568 9.45 10.66 -19.51
N LEU A 569 8.79 11.73 -19.08
CA LEU A 569 7.37 11.70 -18.74
C LEU A 569 6.49 11.30 -19.94
N ASN A 570 6.89 11.70 -21.15
CA ASN A 570 6.17 11.34 -22.38
C ASN A 570 6.28 9.84 -22.76
N ASP A 571 7.11 9.08 -22.08
CA ASP A 571 7.19 7.62 -22.26
C ASP A 571 6.07 6.89 -21.47
N CYS A 572 5.37 7.58 -20.58
CA CYS A 572 4.21 7.08 -19.85
C CYS A 572 2.92 7.29 -20.67
N GLY A 573 2.05 6.29 -20.72
CA GLY A 573 0.84 6.31 -21.55
C GLY A 573 -0.09 7.48 -21.27
N ALA A 574 -0.38 7.79 -20.02
CA ALA A 574 -1.24 8.88 -19.60
C ALA A 574 -0.76 10.25 -20.12
N HIS A 575 0.57 10.47 -20.11
CA HIS A 575 1.18 11.71 -20.58
C HIS A 575 1.39 11.73 -22.09
N ALA A 576 1.79 10.61 -22.69
CA ALA A 576 1.92 10.48 -24.15
C ALA A 576 0.59 10.75 -24.88
N LEU A 577 -0.51 10.31 -24.29
CA LEU A 577 -1.87 10.50 -24.82
C LEU A 577 -2.51 11.83 -24.36
N LYS A 578 -1.84 12.58 -23.48
CA LYS A 578 -2.31 13.88 -22.94
C LYS A 578 -3.67 13.76 -22.23
N THR A 579 -3.88 12.69 -21.49
CA THR A 579 -5.13 12.45 -20.77
C THR A 579 -5.05 12.80 -19.29
N TYR A 580 -3.84 12.89 -18.74
CA TYR A 580 -3.59 13.36 -17.38
C TYR A 580 -3.40 14.89 -17.34
N PRO A 581 -3.95 15.63 -16.36
CA PRO A 581 -4.85 15.19 -15.30
C PRO A 581 -6.33 15.23 -15.69
N GLY A 582 -6.67 15.27 -16.97
CA GLY A 582 -8.02 15.30 -17.49
C GLY A 582 -8.42 16.63 -18.11
N THR A 583 -9.69 16.76 -18.46
CA THR A 583 -10.28 17.94 -19.11
C THR A 583 -11.51 18.41 -18.34
N TRP A 584 -11.52 19.69 -17.93
CA TRP A 584 -12.65 20.28 -17.26
C TRP A 584 -13.89 20.30 -18.13
N ARG A 585 -15.03 19.93 -17.56
CA ARG A 585 -16.33 20.06 -18.23
C ARG A 585 -16.66 21.54 -18.45
N THR A 586 -17.25 21.84 -19.59
CA THR A 586 -17.64 23.22 -19.95
C THR A 586 -18.93 23.68 -19.27
N THR A 587 -19.73 22.75 -18.74
CA THR A 587 -21.00 23.00 -18.05
C THR A 587 -20.86 22.64 -16.58
N ASP A 588 -21.35 23.53 -15.69
CA ASP A 588 -21.45 23.25 -14.28
C ASP A 588 -22.38 22.07 -14.04
N ASP A 589 -21.84 20.96 -13.56
CA ASP A 589 -22.65 19.80 -13.19
C ASP A 589 -22.86 19.79 -11.68
N LYS A 590 -23.94 20.45 -11.22
CA LYS A 590 -24.31 20.53 -9.82
C LYS A 590 -24.80 19.21 -9.23
N THR A 591 -24.96 18.18 -10.05
CA THR A 591 -25.47 16.87 -9.60
C THR A 591 -24.49 16.07 -8.79
N VAL A 592 -23.18 16.40 -8.83
CA VAL A 592 -22.09 15.66 -8.18
C VAL A 592 -21.54 16.33 -6.91
N GLY A 593 -22.20 17.35 -6.39
CA GLY A 593 -21.79 18.01 -5.14
C GLY A 593 -20.61 18.99 -5.26
N PHE A 594 -20.05 19.18 -6.46
CA PHE A 594 -18.99 20.14 -6.76
C PHE A 594 -19.42 21.08 -7.90
N ASP A 595 -18.90 22.30 -7.88
CA ASP A 595 -19.22 23.28 -8.93
C ASP A 595 -18.63 22.92 -10.30
N LYS A 596 -17.58 22.06 -10.31
CA LYS A 596 -16.87 21.63 -11.54
C LYS A 596 -16.44 20.19 -11.44
N VAL A 597 -16.48 19.48 -12.57
CA VAL A 597 -15.99 18.11 -12.73
C VAL A 597 -14.94 18.08 -13.82
N ILE A 598 -13.89 17.32 -13.61
CA ILE A 598 -12.86 17.03 -14.60
C ILE A 598 -13.01 15.57 -15.06
N ASP A 599 -13.14 15.33 -16.36
CA ASP A 599 -13.14 13.99 -16.92
C ASP A 599 -11.70 13.58 -17.25
N GLU A 600 -11.24 12.51 -16.62
CA GLU A 600 -9.96 11.92 -16.93
C GLU A 600 -10.14 10.59 -17.64
N GLU A 601 -9.80 10.57 -18.93
CA GLU A 601 -9.92 9.38 -19.77
C GLU A 601 -8.64 8.53 -19.66
N TYR A 602 -8.78 7.28 -19.24
CA TYR A 602 -7.69 6.29 -19.23
C TYR A 602 -7.56 5.65 -20.63
N LYS A 603 -7.17 6.48 -21.62
CA LYS A 603 -7.07 6.08 -23.04
C LYS A 603 -6.02 5.03 -23.32
N GLU A 604 -5.02 4.91 -22.46
CA GLU A 604 -4.05 3.84 -22.53
C GLU A 604 -4.68 2.46 -22.28
N GLY A 605 -5.88 2.43 -21.68
CA GLY A 605 -6.64 1.20 -21.43
C GLY A 605 -5.87 0.20 -20.58
N ILE A 606 -5.67 -1.01 -21.10
CA ILE A 606 -4.91 -2.07 -20.42
C ILE A 606 -3.39 -1.85 -20.46
N TYR A 607 -2.92 -0.81 -21.15
CA TYR A 607 -1.50 -0.57 -21.37
C TYR A 607 -0.91 0.38 -20.33
N VAL A 608 -0.73 -0.09 -19.09
CA VAL A 608 -0.05 0.62 -18.02
C VAL A 608 1.35 0.04 -17.84
N GLY A 609 2.32 0.90 -17.55
CA GLY A 609 3.68 0.47 -17.23
C GLY A 609 4.40 -0.25 -18.35
N TYR A 610 5.00 -1.42 -18.08
CA TYR A 610 5.73 -2.20 -19.08
C TYR A 610 4.84 -2.65 -20.25
N ARG A 611 3.53 -2.84 -20.04
CA ARG A 611 2.59 -3.17 -21.12
C ARG A 611 2.56 -2.09 -22.18
N TRP A 612 2.62 -0.83 -21.77
CA TRP A 612 2.69 0.32 -22.67
C TRP A 612 4.05 0.43 -23.37
N THR A 613 5.14 0.41 -22.62
CA THR A 613 6.48 0.57 -23.19
C THR A 613 6.82 -0.54 -24.18
N GLU A 614 6.43 -1.77 -23.90
CA GLU A 614 6.61 -2.90 -24.84
C GLU A 614 5.73 -2.76 -26.09
N LYS A 615 4.46 -2.38 -25.94
CA LYS A 615 3.54 -2.14 -27.06
C LYS A 615 4.02 -1.04 -27.99
N LYS A 616 4.64 0.00 -27.41
CA LYS A 616 5.15 1.17 -28.14
C LYS A 616 6.63 1.07 -28.53
N HIS A 617 7.30 -0.03 -28.17
CA HIS A 617 8.73 -0.21 -28.39
C HIS A 617 9.60 0.89 -27.76
N ILE A 618 9.17 1.39 -26.60
CA ILE A 618 9.90 2.40 -25.81
C ILE A 618 10.86 1.66 -24.88
N LYS A 619 12.15 2.04 -24.93
CA LYS A 619 13.14 1.51 -24.00
C LYS A 619 13.09 2.30 -22.70
N PRO A 620 12.72 1.69 -21.57
CA PRO A 620 12.73 2.39 -20.28
C PRO A 620 14.16 2.63 -19.79
N THR A 621 14.32 3.54 -18.82
CA THR A 621 15.58 3.70 -18.08
C THR A 621 15.92 2.44 -17.31
N PHE A 622 14.93 1.87 -16.61
CA PHE A 622 14.97 0.53 -16.01
C PHE A 622 13.61 -0.14 -16.20
N ALA A 623 13.64 -1.42 -16.54
CA ALA A 623 12.44 -2.19 -16.81
C ALA A 623 11.70 -2.58 -15.52
N PHE A 624 10.41 -2.87 -15.61
CA PHE A 624 9.65 -3.54 -14.56
C PHE A 624 10.32 -4.88 -14.18
N GLY A 625 10.48 -5.14 -12.89
CA GLY A 625 11.15 -6.33 -12.39
C GLY A 625 12.69 -6.25 -12.39
N HIS A 626 13.28 -5.13 -12.86
CA HIS A 626 14.75 -4.93 -12.86
C HIS A 626 15.30 -4.78 -11.44
N GLY A 627 16.45 -5.36 -11.19
CA GLY A 627 17.24 -5.22 -9.97
C GLY A 627 18.47 -6.12 -10.04
N LEU A 628 19.62 -5.55 -9.67
CA LEU A 628 20.92 -6.21 -9.69
C LEU A 628 21.26 -6.84 -8.33
N SER A 629 22.29 -7.67 -8.31
CA SER A 629 22.83 -8.33 -7.13
C SER A 629 24.36 -8.22 -7.13
N TYR A 630 24.99 -8.37 -5.95
CA TYR A 630 26.44 -8.50 -5.83
C TYR A 630 26.95 -9.91 -6.17
N THR A 631 26.07 -10.79 -6.59
CA THR A 631 26.39 -12.11 -7.14
C THR A 631 25.73 -12.27 -8.51
N SER A 632 25.98 -13.36 -9.19
CA SER A 632 25.38 -13.66 -10.48
C SER A 632 24.56 -14.94 -10.42
N PHE A 633 23.51 -14.99 -11.24
CA PHE A 633 22.62 -16.15 -11.33
C PHE A 633 22.49 -16.60 -12.79
N SER A 634 22.25 -17.89 -12.98
CA SER A 634 21.77 -18.44 -14.23
C SER A 634 20.37 -19.03 -14.02
N ILE A 635 19.46 -18.72 -14.93
CA ILE A 635 18.13 -19.33 -15.02
C ILE A 635 18.15 -20.18 -16.30
N SER A 636 17.93 -21.49 -16.16
CA SER A 636 18.14 -22.44 -17.24
C SER A 636 17.20 -23.64 -17.16
N ALA A 637 17.36 -24.62 -18.06
CA ALA A 637 16.69 -25.90 -18.05
C ALA A 637 15.14 -25.82 -17.91
N LEU A 638 14.53 -24.92 -18.71
CA LEU A 638 13.06 -24.79 -18.72
C LEU A 638 12.39 -26.09 -19.14
N ARG A 639 11.51 -26.58 -18.30
CA ARG A 639 10.62 -27.72 -18.51
C ARG A 639 9.17 -27.28 -18.29
N GLN A 640 8.25 -27.93 -18.95
CA GLN A 640 6.81 -27.73 -18.72
C GLN A 640 6.14 -29.09 -18.45
N SER A 641 5.17 -29.12 -17.55
CA SER A 641 4.50 -30.37 -17.13
C SER A 641 3.69 -31.01 -18.26
N ALA A 642 3.19 -30.21 -19.21
CA ALA A 642 2.48 -30.64 -20.41
C ALA A 642 2.61 -29.62 -21.54
N LYS A 643 2.36 -30.04 -22.78
CA LYS A 643 2.29 -29.14 -23.96
C LYS A 643 0.87 -28.60 -24.19
N GLU A 644 -0.09 -29.09 -23.49
CA GLU A 644 -1.51 -28.75 -23.61
C GLU A 644 -2.11 -28.58 -22.22
N MET A 645 -3.03 -27.64 -22.10
CA MET A 645 -3.79 -27.35 -20.89
C MET A 645 -5.28 -27.29 -21.25
N THR A 646 -6.12 -27.88 -20.43
CA THR A 646 -7.57 -27.67 -20.49
C THR A 646 -7.99 -26.50 -19.62
N ARG A 647 -9.22 -26.00 -19.79
CA ARG A 647 -9.70 -24.85 -18.99
C ARG A 647 -9.76 -25.12 -17.50
N ASP A 648 -9.99 -26.37 -17.09
CA ASP A 648 -10.00 -26.78 -15.68
C ASP A 648 -8.62 -27.27 -15.21
N GLY A 649 -7.62 -27.26 -16.12
CA GLY A 649 -6.29 -27.77 -15.87
C GLY A 649 -5.34 -26.73 -15.28
N LYS A 650 -4.18 -27.22 -14.88
CA LYS A 650 -3.02 -26.42 -14.47
C LYS A 650 -1.80 -26.81 -15.28
N LEU A 651 -0.91 -25.84 -15.48
CA LEU A 651 0.36 -26.07 -16.17
C LEU A 651 1.49 -25.51 -15.32
N THR A 652 2.49 -26.37 -15.04
CA THR A 652 3.65 -25.96 -14.26
C THR A 652 4.86 -25.81 -15.17
N PHE A 653 5.57 -24.69 -15.01
CA PHE A 653 6.86 -24.42 -15.61
C PHE A 653 7.94 -24.54 -14.54
N THR A 654 8.95 -25.35 -14.79
CA THR A 654 10.08 -25.55 -13.89
C THR A 654 11.34 -25.01 -14.56
N VAL A 655 12.10 -24.19 -13.85
CA VAL A 655 13.43 -23.73 -14.25
C VAL A 655 14.43 -24.04 -13.15
N THR A 656 15.69 -24.26 -13.54
CA THR A 656 16.80 -24.39 -12.60
C THR A 656 17.46 -23.02 -12.42
N VAL A 657 17.48 -22.52 -11.20
CA VAL A 657 18.22 -21.31 -10.81
C VAL A 657 19.50 -21.71 -10.11
N LYS A 658 20.64 -21.17 -10.53
CA LYS A 658 21.94 -21.41 -9.92
C LYS A 658 22.62 -20.10 -9.58
N ASN A 659 23.16 -19.98 -8.39
CA ASN A 659 24.09 -18.92 -8.03
C ASN A 659 25.47 -19.23 -8.64
N THR A 660 25.87 -18.47 -9.64
CA THR A 660 27.14 -18.64 -10.37
C THR A 660 28.24 -17.73 -9.83
N GLY A 661 27.93 -16.86 -8.88
CA GLY A 661 28.90 -15.93 -8.29
C GLY A 661 29.45 -16.43 -6.94
N THR A 662 29.99 -15.50 -6.17
CA THR A 662 30.78 -15.79 -4.97
C THR A 662 30.11 -15.39 -3.65
N LYS A 663 28.91 -14.75 -3.70
CA LYS A 663 28.18 -14.33 -2.52
C LYS A 663 26.81 -15.01 -2.46
N ARG A 664 26.32 -15.26 -1.25
CA ARG A 664 24.91 -15.65 -1.06
C ARG A 664 24.00 -14.53 -1.56
N GLY A 665 22.94 -14.86 -2.24
CA GLY A 665 21.98 -13.87 -2.74
C GLY A 665 20.66 -14.51 -3.15
N ALA A 666 19.70 -13.66 -3.52
CA ALA A 666 18.42 -14.11 -4.04
C ALA A 666 18.21 -13.65 -5.50
N GLU A 667 17.51 -14.49 -6.26
CA GLU A 667 16.99 -14.14 -7.58
C GLU A 667 15.49 -14.37 -7.61
N THR A 668 14.78 -13.48 -8.31
CA THR A 668 13.34 -13.58 -8.53
C THR A 668 13.08 -14.05 -9.97
N VAL A 669 12.63 -15.29 -10.09
CA VAL A 669 12.14 -15.83 -11.36
C VAL A 669 10.77 -15.23 -11.66
N GLN A 670 10.62 -14.67 -12.86
CA GLN A 670 9.40 -14.01 -13.33
C GLN A 670 8.87 -14.76 -14.55
N LEU A 671 7.58 -15.17 -14.49
CA LEU A 671 6.88 -15.82 -15.59
C LEU A 671 5.89 -14.84 -16.21
N TYR A 672 6.07 -14.58 -17.49
CA TYR A 672 5.13 -13.81 -18.31
C TYR A 672 4.45 -14.73 -19.31
N ILE A 673 3.17 -14.46 -19.59
CA ILE A 673 2.40 -15.18 -20.59
C ILE A 673 2.08 -14.24 -21.76
N LYS A 674 2.29 -14.75 -22.97
CA LYS A 674 1.94 -14.11 -24.22
C LYS A 674 0.89 -14.95 -24.94
N ASP A 675 -0.21 -14.35 -25.33
CA ASP A 675 -1.13 -14.92 -26.30
C ASP A 675 -0.56 -14.69 -27.70
N VAL A 676 -0.35 -15.78 -28.46
CA VAL A 676 0.30 -15.69 -29.78
C VAL A 676 -0.65 -15.14 -30.85
N LYS A 677 -1.95 -15.42 -30.70
CA LYS A 677 -2.97 -15.00 -31.66
C LYS A 677 -4.30 -14.79 -30.94
N ALA A 678 -4.46 -13.65 -30.29
CA ALA A 678 -5.71 -13.28 -29.63
C ALA A 678 -6.74 -12.71 -30.63
N SER A 679 -8.03 -12.86 -30.34
CA SER A 679 -9.14 -12.23 -31.09
C SER A 679 -9.29 -10.75 -30.74
N VAL A 680 -8.71 -10.32 -29.62
CA VAL A 680 -8.71 -8.95 -29.10
C VAL A 680 -7.29 -8.42 -28.98
N ASP A 681 -7.11 -7.12 -28.95
CA ASP A 681 -5.81 -6.53 -28.67
C ASP A 681 -5.34 -6.88 -27.25
N ARG A 682 -4.14 -7.44 -27.11
CA ARG A 682 -3.54 -7.86 -25.82
C ARG A 682 -2.14 -7.28 -25.65
N PRO A 683 -1.67 -7.11 -24.40
CA PRO A 683 -0.28 -6.79 -24.13
C PRO A 683 0.68 -7.80 -24.79
N VAL A 684 1.87 -7.36 -25.12
CA VAL A 684 2.92 -8.24 -25.68
C VAL A 684 3.14 -9.45 -24.78
N LYS A 685 3.08 -9.25 -23.47
CA LYS A 685 3.06 -10.27 -22.43
C LYS A 685 2.56 -9.67 -21.11
N GLU A 686 2.20 -10.54 -20.18
CA GLU A 686 1.69 -10.16 -18.85
C GLU A 686 2.33 -11.03 -17.77
N LEU A 687 2.73 -10.44 -16.66
CA LEU A 687 3.19 -11.19 -15.48
C LEU A 687 2.05 -12.07 -14.95
N LYS A 688 2.31 -13.37 -14.81
CA LYS A 688 1.35 -14.36 -14.32
C LYS A 688 1.93 -15.30 -13.26
N GLY A 689 3.18 -15.08 -12.87
CA GLY A 689 3.82 -15.82 -11.78
C GLY A 689 5.21 -15.31 -11.47
N PHE A 690 5.60 -15.46 -10.21
CA PHE A 690 6.98 -15.22 -9.80
C PHE A 690 7.33 -16.04 -8.56
N LYS A 691 8.63 -16.25 -8.37
CA LYS A 691 9.15 -16.87 -7.14
C LYS A 691 10.56 -16.40 -6.86
N LYS A 692 10.81 -15.95 -5.64
CA LYS A 692 12.13 -15.56 -5.14
C LYS A 692 12.80 -16.74 -4.45
N VAL A 693 14.08 -16.97 -4.74
CA VAL A 693 14.87 -18.05 -4.14
C VAL A 693 16.22 -17.53 -3.64
N TRP A 694 16.63 -17.96 -2.45
CA TRP A 694 17.92 -17.65 -1.84
C TRP A 694 18.89 -18.79 -2.06
N LEU A 695 20.08 -18.49 -2.59
CA LEU A 695 21.10 -19.50 -2.92
C LEU A 695 22.49 -19.09 -2.43
N ASN A 696 23.22 -20.05 -1.86
CA ASN A 696 24.63 -19.91 -1.56
C ASN A 696 25.46 -19.98 -2.86
N PRO A 697 26.74 -19.53 -2.85
CA PRO A 697 27.62 -19.69 -4.00
C PRO A 697 27.68 -21.13 -4.50
N GLY A 698 27.45 -21.33 -5.80
CA GLY A 698 27.43 -22.65 -6.46
C GLY A 698 26.15 -23.46 -6.26
N GLU A 699 25.28 -23.08 -5.33
CA GLU A 699 24.01 -23.75 -5.07
C GLU A 699 23.03 -23.56 -6.23
N GLN A 700 22.22 -24.58 -6.48
CA GLN A 700 21.15 -24.53 -7.47
C GLN A 700 19.85 -25.12 -6.92
N GLN A 701 18.72 -24.63 -7.42
CA GLN A 701 17.40 -25.09 -7.04
C GLN A 701 16.47 -25.06 -8.25
N ASP A 702 15.59 -26.05 -8.33
CA ASP A 702 14.47 -26.03 -9.26
C ASP A 702 13.35 -25.15 -8.70
N VAL A 703 12.80 -24.30 -9.55
CA VAL A 703 11.72 -23.37 -9.23
C VAL A 703 10.52 -23.67 -10.09
N ASP A 704 9.42 -24.01 -9.42
CA ASP A 704 8.13 -24.28 -10.05
C ASP A 704 7.23 -23.07 -9.99
N ILE A 705 6.65 -22.69 -11.12
CA ILE A 705 5.59 -21.68 -11.23
C ILE A 705 4.42 -22.30 -11.98
N THR A 706 3.27 -22.35 -11.34
CA THR A 706 2.06 -22.98 -11.88
C THR A 706 1.04 -21.91 -12.27
N ILE A 707 0.48 -22.06 -13.46
CA ILE A 707 -0.64 -21.25 -13.96
C ILE A 707 -1.90 -22.08 -14.12
N ASP A 708 -3.04 -21.42 -14.12
CA ASP A 708 -4.35 -21.95 -14.47
C ASP A 708 -5.01 -21.14 -15.59
N ASN A 709 -6.26 -21.40 -15.87
CA ASN A 709 -7.01 -20.71 -16.91
C ASN A 709 -7.15 -19.19 -16.69
N ALA A 710 -7.15 -18.73 -15.42
CA ALA A 710 -7.24 -17.32 -15.11
C ALA A 710 -6.04 -16.53 -15.66
N ALA A 711 -4.85 -17.17 -15.69
CA ALA A 711 -3.64 -16.55 -16.23
C ALA A 711 -3.72 -16.29 -17.75
N LEU A 712 -4.60 -16.98 -18.47
CA LEU A 712 -4.78 -16.89 -19.92
C LEU A 712 -5.98 -16.02 -20.33
N SER A 713 -6.80 -15.64 -19.35
CA SER A 713 -8.07 -14.96 -19.59
C SER A 713 -7.91 -13.45 -19.78
N PHE A 714 -8.84 -12.86 -20.50
CA PHE A 714 -9.08 -11.42 -20.61
C PHE A 714 -10.54 -11.13 -20.27
N TYR A 715 -10.87 -9.88 -19.98
CA TYR A 715 -12.24 -9.47 -19.75
C TYR A 715 -12.91 -9.09 -21.07
N ASP A 716 -13.94 -9.83 -21.44
CA ASP A 716 -14.74 -9.59 -22.65
C ASP A 716 -15.90 -8.64 -22.34
N GLU A 717 -15.82 -7.42 -22.82
CA GLU A 717 -16.83 -6.36 -22.61
C GLU A 717 -18.19 -6.73 -23.21
N THR A 718 -18.22 -7.52 -24.28
CA THR A 718 -19.47 -7.92 -24.94
C THR A 718 -20.30 -8.85 -24.06
N SER A 719 -19.66 -9.82 -23.42
CA SER A 719 -20.32 -10.77 -22.50
C SER A 719 -20.27 -10.32 -21.04
N SER A 720 -19.54 -9.24 -20.71
CA SER A 720 -19.26 -8.76 -19.36
C SER A 720 -18.71 -9.89 -18.47
N ALA A 721 -17.76 -10.68 -19.00
CA ALA A 721 -17.21 -11.86 -18.32
C ALA A 721 -15.75 -12.12 -18.69
N TRP A 722 -15.05 -12.83 -17.77
CA TRP A 722 -13.71 -13.34 -18.07
C TRP A 722 -13.77 -14.48 -19.07
N LYS A 723 -12.92 -14.43 -20.08
CA LYS A 723 -12.89 -15.35 -21.21
C LYS A 723 -11.46 -15.77 -21.53
N SER A 724 -11.25 -17.05 -21.77
CA SER A 724 -10.02 -17.57 -22.38
C SER A 724 -10.35 -18.16 -23.76
N GLU A 725 -9.42 -18.09 -24.68
CA GLU A 725 -9.56 -18.59 -26.05
C GLU A 725 -8.66 -19.80 -26.28
N ASN A 726 -9.20 -20.78 -27.01
CA ASN A 726 -8.39 -21.91 -27.46
C ASN A 726 -7.30 -21.38 -28.40
N GLY A 727 -6.06 -21.73 -28.18
CA GLY A 727 -4.97 -21.23 -28.99
C GLY A 727 -3.59 -21.53 -28.41
N VAL A 728 -2.59 -21.01 -29.08
CA VAL A 728 -1.20 -21.16 -28.69
C VAL A 728 -0.76 -19.98 -27.81
N PHE A 729 -0.16 -20.29 -26.68
CA PHE A 729 0.44 -19.35 -25.76
C PHE A 729 1.94 -19.58 -25.65
N GLU A 730 2.68 -18.53 -25.28
CA GLU A 730 4.10 -18.62 -24.94
C GLU A 730 4.29 -18.22 -23.47
N ALA A 731 4.95 -19.09 -22.70
CA ALA A 731 5.53 -18.75 -21.41
C ALA A 731 6.92 -18.16 -21.66
N LEU A 732 7.16 -16.98 -21.10
CA LEU A 732 8.41 -16.23 -21.20
C LEU A 732 8.96 -16.07 -19.78
N ILE A 733 10.16 -16.64 -19.53
CA ILE A 733 10.71 -16.70 -18.17
C ILE A 733 12.06 -16.02 -18.11
N GLY A 734 12.26 -15.22 -17.08
CA GLY A 734 13.49 -14.51 -16.80
C GLY A 734 13.48 -13.84 -15.44
N ASN A 735 14.15 -12.68 -15.33
CA ASN A 735 14.27 -11.94 -14.08
C ASN A 735 13.92 -10.43 -14.18
N ALA A 736 13.41 -10.01 -15.34
CA ALA A 736 12.86 -8.68 -15.58
C ALA A 736 11.96 -8.72 -16.81
N SER A 737 11.08 -7.73 -17.00
CA SER A 737 10.19 -7.71 -18.17
C SER A 737 10.95 -7.63 -19.49
N ASP A 738 12.09 -6.95 -19.55
CA ASP A 738 12.95 -6.86 -20.73
C ASP A 738 14.01 -7.99 -20.82
N ASN A 739 14.06 -8.90 -19.84
CA ASN A 739 14.99 -10.02 -19.79
C ASN A 739 14.29 -11.35 -19.52
N THR A 740 13.68 -11.91 -20.56
CA THR A 740 12.96 -13.20 -20.54
C THR A 740 13.53 -14.17 -21.59
N PRO A 741 14.77 -14.67 -21.40
CA PRO A 741 15.46 -15.46 -22.42
C PRO A 741 14.86 -16.85 -22.64
N LEU A 742 14.17 -17.42 -21.66
CA LEU A 742 13.60 -18.76 -21.74
C LEU A 742 12.16 -18.70 -22.24
N LYS A 743 11.82 -19.60 -23.21
CA LYS A 743 10.50 -19.63 -23.84
C LYS A 743 9.99 -21.07 -23.97
N ALA A 744 8.71 -21.25 -23.66
CA ALA A 744 8.01 -22.50 -23.89
C ALA A 744 6.64 -22.24 -24.52
N ARG A 745 6.25 -23.04 -25.51
CA ARG A 745 4.92 -22.97 -26.13
C ARG A 745 4.01 -24.05 -25.59
N PHE A 746 2.77 -23.71 -25.41
CA PHE A 746 1.69 -24.63 -25.02
C PHE A 746 0.37 -24.20 -25.66
N THR A 747 -0.60 -25.11 -25.66
CA THR A 747 -1.91 -24.88 -26.25
C THR A 747 -3.00 -24.99 -25.20
N LEU A 748 -3.92 -24.01 -25.12
CA LEU A 748 -5.19 -24.14 -24.41
C LEU A 748 -6.22 -24.82 -25.32
N ARG A 749 -6.91 -25.85 -24.79
CA ARG A 749 -8.00 -26.58 -25.47
C ARG A 749 -9.32 -26.45 -24.77
#